data_6cb610826f59cdc6bf7a3c5196fc53e0
#
_entry.id   6cb610826f59cdc6bf7a3c5196fc53e0
#
_cell.length_a   1.000
_cell.length_b   1.000
_cell.length_c   1.000
_cell.angle_alpha   90.00
_cell.angle_beta   90.00
_cell.angle_gamma   90.00
#
_symmetry.space_group_name_H-M   'P 1'
#
loop_
_entity.id
_entity.type
_entity.pdbx_description
1 polymer ?
#
loop_
_entity_poly.entity_id
_entity_poly.type
_entity_poly.pdbx_seq_one_letter_code
_entity_poly.pdbx_strand_id
1 'polypeptide(L)'
;MEESKELQGFYKIFRSVIYVSILLEFFEYAIDPAMLDHWGGILCDIHGRIKRWVIYNDGNLAYSKLATFLLICITCIGTRNKKKLEFNARKQVLYPIIIGMGLVVLSVWLFGYPMETRLYTLRLNIWLYMLASVIGVVLVHIALDNISKFLKEGLLKDRFNFENESFEQCRELQENKYSVNIPMRYYYRGKFRKGWVNISNPFRGTWVVGTPGSGKTFSIIEPFIRQHSAKGFALVVYDYKFPTLATKLYYHYKKNQKLGKLPKGCKFNIINFVDVEYSRRVNPIQLKYINNLAAASETAETLLESLQKGKKEGGGGSDQFFQTSAVNFLAACIYFFCNWGKEPYDKDGNMLTAEKVQDKQTKRMIPTGRVFNPAGEEVEPAYWLGKYSDMPHILSFLNESYQTIFEVLETDNEVAPLLGPFQTALKNKAMEQLEGMIGTLRVYTSRLATKESYWIFHKDGDDFDLKVSDPKSPSYLLIANDPEMESIIGALNALILNRLVTRVNTGQGKNIPVSIIVDELPTLYFHKIDRLIGTARSNKVSVALGFQELPQLEADYGKVGMQKIITTVGNVVSGSARSKETLEWLSSDIFGKVVQLKKGVTIDRDKTSINLNENMDSLVPASKISDMPTGWICGQTARDFVQTKTGSGGSMNIQESEEFKTSKFYCKTDFDMKEIKKEEAGYVPLPKFYTFKSRDERERILYKNFVQVGEDVKEMIQEIQKYKVK
;
A
#
# COMPACT_ATOMS: atom_id res chain seq x y z
N MET A 1 -22.82 43.04 -17.72
CA MET A 1 -24.04 42.85 -16.90
C MET A 1 -25.29 43.51 -17.47
N GLU A 2 -25.16 44.61 -18.17
CA GLU A 2 -26.26 45.26 -18.91
C GLU A 2 -26.71 44.47 -20.13
N GLU A 3 -25.80 43.92 -20.91
CA GLU A 3 -26.11 43.07 -22.09
C GLU A 3 -27.07 41.89 -21.77
N SER A 4 -27.04 41.35 -20.55
CA SER A 4 -27.90 40.20 -20.19
C SER A 4 -29.37 40.62 -19.91
N LYS A 5 -29.60 41.87 -19.53
CA LYS A 5 -30.94 42.40 -19.28
C LYS A 5 -31.65 42.78 -20.59
N GLU A 6 -30.91 43.36 -21.51
CA GLU A 6 -31.43 43.72 -22.85
C GLU A 6 -31.79 42.45 -23.64
N LEU A 7 -30.90 41.43 -23.65
CA LEU A 7 -31.20 40.14 -24.27
C LEU A 7 -32.47 39.48 -23.71
N GLN A 8 -32.73 39.60 -22.41
CA GLN A 8 -33.96 39.07 -21.80
C GLN A 8 -35.23 39.81 -22.23
N GLY A 9 -35.13 41.10 -22.43
CA GLY A 9 -36.20 41.93 -23.00
C GLY A 9 -36.55 41.46 -24.42
N PHE A 10 -35.53 41.24 -25.24
CA PHE A 10 -35.70 40.73 -26.61
C PHE A 10 -36.37 39.35 -26.65
N TYR A 11 -36.00 38.40 -25.75
CA TYR A 11 -36.64 37.09 -25.70
C TYR A 11 -38.12 37.12 -25.31
N LYS A 12 -38.52 38.03 -24.41
CA LYS A 12 -39.93 38.24 -24.13
C LYS A 12 -40.70 38.75 -25.35
N ILE A 13 -40.08 39.67 -26.07
CA ILE A 13 -40.66 40.21 -27.33
C ILE A 13 -40.79 39.09 -28.37
N PHE A 14 -39.75 38.30 -28.60
CA PHE A 14 -39.79 37.17 -29.55
C PHE A 14 -40.86 36.11 -29.22
N ARG A 15 -41.07 35.82 -27.93
CA ARG A 15 -42.16 34.94 -27.50
C ARG A 15 -43.55 35.54 -27.86
N SER A 16 -43.72 36.83 -27.70
CA SER A 16 -44.97 37.50 -28.08
C SER A 16 -45.15 37.47 -29.61
N VAL A 17 -44.06 37.56 -30.36
CA VAL A 17 -44.09 37.51 -31.83
C VAL A 17 -44.58 36.14 -32.35
N ILE A 18 -44.30 35.01 -31.64
CA ILE A 18 -44.83 33.68 -32.01
C ILE A 18 -46.36 33.70 -31.98
N TYR A 19 -46.93 34.21 -30.91
CA TYR A 19 -48.38 34.27 -30.76
C TYR A 19 -49.02 35.29 -31.69
N VAL A 20 -48.34 36.41 -31.92
CA VAL A 20 -48.75 37.41 -32.90
C VAL A 20 -48.71 36.79 -34.33
N SER A 21 -47.70 36.00 -34.66
CA SER A 21 -47.64 35.32 -35.96
C SER A 21 -48.83 34.36 -36.19
N ILE A 22 -49.25 33.63 -35.14
CA ILE A 22 -50.42 32.77 -35.19
C ILE A 22 -51.71 33.60 -35.37
N LEU A 23 -51.83 34.70 -34.65
CA LEU A 23 -52.98 35.61 -34.80
C LEU A 23 -53.05 36.22 -36.20
N LEU A 24 -51.91 36.61 -36.75
CA LEU A 24 -51.84 37.12 -38.13
C LEU A 24 -52.20 36.06 -39.15
N GLU A 25 -51.75 34.80 -38.91
CA GLU A 25 -52.14 33.66 -39.75
C GLU A 25 -53.66 33.43 -39.69
N PHE A 26 -54.28 33.47 -38.51
CA PHE A 26 -55.72 33.32 -38.41
C PHE A 26 -56.47 34.49 -39.05
N PHE A 27 -55.95 35.72 -38.89
CA PHE A 27 -56.54 36.90 -39.51
C PHE A 27 -56.49 36.77 -41.03
N GLU A 28 -55.46 36.24 -41.65
CA GLU A 28 -55.34 36.09 -43.07
C GLU A 28 -56.15 34.91 -43.66
N TYR A 29 -56.12 33.73 -42.97
CA TYR A 29 -56.70 32.54 -43.56
C TYR A 29 -58.04 32.08 -42.98
N ALA A 30 -58.41 32.55 -41.77
CA ALA A 30 -59.65 32.13 -41.13
C ALA A 30 -60.81 33.12 -41.32
N ILE A 31 -60.52 34.40 -41.55
CA ILE A 31 -61.55 35.44 -41.74
C ILE A 31 -61.94 35.48 -43.20
N ASP A 32 -63.29 35.36 -43.46
CA ASP A 32 -63.86 35.51 -44.82
C ASP A 32 -63.75 36.96 -45.27
N PRO A 33 -63.25 37.24 -46.49
CA PRO A 33 -63.20 38.61 -47.03
C PRO A 33 -64.52 39.36 -46.94
N ALA A 34 -65.65 38.69 -47.11
CA ALA A 34 -66.97 39.27 -46.95
C ALA A 34 -67.30 39.81 -45.50
N MET A 35 -66.64 39.30 -44.50
CA MET A 35 -66.75 39.82 -43.12
C MET A 35 -65.87 41.05 -42.89
N LEU A 36 -64.76 41.16 -43.57
CA LEU A 36 -63.86 42.34 -43.52
C LEU A 36 -64.53 43.60 -44.06
N ASP A 37 -65.32 43.47 -45.13
CA ASP A 37 -66.07 44.56 -45.67
C ASP A 37 -67.12 45.17 -44.71
N HIS A 38 -67.61 44.33 -43.78
CA HIS A 38 -68.55 44.72 -42.74
C HIS A 38 -67.91 45.43 -41.54
N TRP A 39 -66.58 45.24 -41.29
CA TRP A 39 -65.82 45.75 -40.16
C TRP A 39 -65.11 47.08 -40.39
N GLY A 40 -65.12 47.58 -41.66
CA GLY A 40 -64.59 48.88 -42.01
C GLY A 40 -63.26 48.87 -42.75
N GLY A 41 -63.02 49.89 -43.59
CA GLY A 41 -61.89 49.94 -44.53
C GLY A 41 -60.51 49.81 -43.97
N ILE A 42 -60.27 50.18 -42.70
CA ILE A 42 -58.94 50.05 -42.05
C ILE A 42 -58.51 48.60 -41.97
N LEU A 43 -59.40 47.68 -41.61
CA LEU A 43 -59.06 46.25 -41.50
C LEU A 43 -58.84 45.59 -42.83
N CYS A 44 -59.58 46.02 -43.92
CA CYS A 44 -59.34 45.60 -45.28
C CYS A 44 -57.96 46.07 -45.79
N ASP A 45 -57.54 47.29 -45.44
CA ASP A 45 -56.19 47.75 -45.80
C ASP A 45 -55.10 47.02 -45.10
N ILE A 46 -55.28 46.70 -43.84
CA ILE A 46 -54.34 45.88 -43.07
C ILE A 46 -54.25 44.48 -43.65
N HIS A 47 -55.34 43.80 -43.92
CA HIS A 47 -55.39 42.48 -44.57
C HIS A 47 -54.68 42.52 -45.91
N GLY A 48 -54.95 43.52 -46.77
CA GLY A 48 -54.31 43.70 -48.08
C GLY A 48 -52.79 43.97 -48.01
N ARG A 49 -52.31 44.58 -46.90
CA ARG A 49 -50.87 44.75 -46.63
C ARG A 49 -50.24 43.47 -46.17
N ILE A 50 -50.84 42.67 -45.24
CA ILE A 50 -50.35 41.39 -44.73
C ILE A 50 -50.26 40.42 -45.89
N LYS A 51 -51.24 40.33 -46.75
CA LYS A 51 -51.26 39.45 -47.92
C LYS A 51 -50.09 39.64 -48.87
N ARG A 52 -49.49 40.84 -48.93
CA ARG A 52 -48.27 41.12 -49.71
C ARG A 52 -46.98 40.62 -49.10
N TRP A 53 -47.00 40.16 -47.87
CA TRP A 53 -45.82 39.59 -47.26
C TRP A 53 -45.55 38.19 -47.84
N VAL A 54 -44.29 37.89 -48.12
CA VAL A 54 -43.85 36.62 -48.74
C VAL A 54 -44.37 35.40 -47.99
N ILE A 55 -44.55 35.51 -46.66
CA ILE A 55 -45.02 34.43 -45.78
C ILE A 55 -46.50 34.11 -46.03
N TYR A 56 -47.32 35.06 -46.48
CA TYR A 56 -48.77 34.94 -46.64
C TYR A 56 -49.23 35.12 -48.07
N ASN A 57 -48.35 35.40 -49.06
CA ASN A 57 -48.67 35.84 -50.40
C ASN A 57 -49.37 34.77 -51.26
N ASP A 58 -48.88 33.52 -51.23
CA ASP A 58 -49.34 32.54 -52.24
C ASP A 58 -50.48 31.61 -51.75
N GLY A 59 -51.16 31.99 -50.65
CA GLY A 59 -52.22 31.16 -50.13
C GLY A 59 -51.73 29.83 -49.57
N ASN A 60 -50.41 29.65 -49.45
CA ASN A 60 -49.80 28.41 -48.95
C ASN A 60 -49.56 28.46 -47.47
N LEU A 61 -50.48 27.91 -46.70
CA LEU A 61 -50.44 27.83 -45.24
C LEU A 61 -49.15 27.17 -44.71
N ALA A 62 -48.47 26.32 -45.50
CA ALA A 62 -47.24 25.66 -45.10
C ALA A 62 -46.10 26.63 -44.85
N TYR A 63 -46.00 27.75 -45.61
CA TYR A 63 -44.96 28.76 -45.39
C TYR A 63 -45.16 29.49 -44.06
N SER A 64 -46.41 29.82 -43.69
CA SER A 64 -46.73 30.41 -42.40
C SER A 64 -46.33 29.48 -41.24
N LYS A 65 -46.68 28.20 -41.37
CA LYS A 65 -46.30 27.20 -40.35
C LYS A 65 -44.78 27.02 -40.22
N LEU A 66 -44.07 27.00 -41.33
CA LEU A 66 -42.60 26.94 -41.33
C LEU A 66 -41.98 28.16 -40.67
N ALA A 67 -42.49 29.37 -40.99
CA ALA A 67 -42.04 30.62 -40.38
C ALA A 67 -42.27 30.64 -38.86
N THR A 68 -43.46 30.19 -38.40
CA THR A 68 -43.77 30.05 -36.97
C THR A 68 -42.87 29.03 -36.30
N PHE A 69 -42.56 27.90 -36.92
CA PHE A 69 -41.63 26.91 -36.42
C PHE A 69 -40.20 27.47 -36.29
N LEU A 70 -39.70 28.20 -37.28
CA LEU A 70 -38.39 28.85 -37.20
C LEU A 70 -38.33 29.90 -36.07
N LEU A 71 -39.40 30.69 -35.88
CA LEU A 71 -39.49 31.62 -34.77
C LEU A 71 -39.44 30.90 -33.41
N ILE A 72 -40.09 29.75 -33.28
CA ILE A 72 -40.02 28.93 -32.04
C ILE A 72 -38.59 28.45 -31.82
N CYS A 73 -37.91 27.94 -32.85
CA CYS A 73 -36.53 27.48 -32.75
C CYS A 73 -35.60 28.63 -32.28
N ILE A 74 -35.72 29.83 -32.87
CA ILE A 74 -34.89 30.98 -32.47
C ILE A 74 -35.17 31.40 -31.02
N THR A 75 -36.45 31.48 -30.63
CA THR A 75 -36.83 31.91 -29.29
C THR A 75 -36.41 30.91 -28.22
N CYS A 76 -36.41 29.60 -28.53
CA CYS A 76 -36.00 28.56 -27.58
C CYS A 76 -34.50 28.56 -27.27
N ILE A 77 -33.64 29.11 -28.14
CA ILE A 77 -32.19 29.24 -27.90
C ILE A 77 -31.93 30.15 -26.68
N GLY A 78 -32.79 31.09 -26.39
CA GLY A 78 -32.63 32.06 -25.29
C GLY A 78 -33.30 31.73 -23.98
N THR A 79 -33.91 30.56 -23.82
CA THR A 79 -34.70 30.24 -22.61
C THR A 79 -33.88 30.10 -21.32
N ARG A 80 -34.44 30.54 -20.18
CA ARG A 80 -33.81 30.47 -18.87
C ARG A 80 -33.88 29.06 -18.31
N ASN A 81 -32.79 28.64 -17.67
CA ASN A 81 -32.75 27.36 -16.95
C ASN A 81 -33.38 27.50 -15.55
N LYS A 82 -34.23 26.55 -15.12
CA LYS A 82 -34.74 26.44 -13.76
C LYS A 82 -33.97 25.34 -13.04
N LYS A 83 -33.57 25.61 -11.77
CA LYS A 83 -32.92 24.62 -10.90
C LYS A 83 -33.71 23.31 -10.84
N LYS A 84 -33.03 22.18 -11.04
CA LYS A 84 -33.50 20.80 -10.89
C LYS A 84 -34.84 20.52 -11.56
N LEU A 85 -34.80 20.16 -12.84
CA LEU A 85 -35.88 19.39 -13.45
C LEU A 85 -35.42 17.92 -13.53
N GLU A 86 -36.21 17.02 -12.99
CA GLU A 86 -36.12 15.61 -13.34
C GLU A 86 -36.47 15.49 -14.82
N PHE A 87 -35.44 15.41 -15.66
CA PHE A 87 -35.60 15.40 -17.12
C PHE A 87 -36.01 14.00 -17.59
N ASN A 88 -37.23 13.88 -18.08
CA ASN A 88 -37.71 12.68 -18.73
C ASN A 88 -37.90 12.97 -20.23
N ALA A 89 -36.91 12.57 -21.03
CA ALA A 89 -36.88 12.85 -22.50
C ALA A 89 -38.15 12.35 -23.19
N ARG A 90 -38.76 11.23 -22.79
CA ARG A 90 -39.96 10.71 -23.44
C ARG A 90 -41.19 11.57 -23.17
N LYS A 91 -41.42 11.97 -21.90
CA LYS A 91 -42.63 12.73 -21.53
C LYS A 91 -42.53 14.21 -21.85
N GLN A 92 -41.33 14.81 -21.74
CA GLN A 92 -41.14 16.25 -21.82
C GLN A 92 -40.67 16.74 -23.22
N VAL A 93 -40.17 15.84 -24.07
CA VAL A 93 -39.70 16.18 -25.40
C VAL A 93 -40.38 15.32 -26.47
N LEU A 94 -40.25 14.00 -26.39
CA LEU A 94 -40.66 13.12 -27.48
C LEU A 94 -42.18 13.15 -27.73
N TYR A 95 -43.00 12.99 -26.69
CA TYR A 95 -44.45 13.03 -26.84
C TYR A 95 -44.95 14.41 -27.26
N PRO A 96 -44.56 15.54 -26.61
CA PRO A 96 -45.02 16.85 -27.08
C PRO A 96 -44.58 17.22 -28.50
N ILE A 97 -43.38 16.79 -28.93
CA ILE A 97 -42.93 17.05 -30.30
C ILE A 97 -43.74 16.26 -31.35
N ILE A 98 -43.93 14.94 -31.10
CA ILE A 98 -44.67 14.09 -32.05
C ILE A 98 -46.11 14.51 -32.12
N ILE A 99 -46.77 14.70 -31.00
CA ILE A 99 -48.17 15.14 -30.97
C ILE A 99 -48.33 16.55 -31.52
N GLY A 100 -47.41 17.45 -31.13
CA GLY A 100 -47.46 18.86 -31.59
C GLY A 100 -47.25 18.99 -33.10
N MET A 101 -46.23 18.32 -33.65
CA MET A 101 -45.99 18.30 -35.10
C MET A 101 -47.13 17.62 -35.85
N GLY A 102 -47.66 16.53 -35.32
CA GLY A 102 -48.84 15.85 -35.88
C GLY A 102 -50.07 16.74 -35.95
N LEU A 103 -50.32 17.55 -34.89
CA LEU A 103 -51.41 18.51 -34.86
C LEU A 103 -51.19 19.70 -35.83
N VAL A 104 -49.94 20.17 -35.98
CA VAL A 104 -49.60 21.22 -36.95
C VAL A 104 -49.86 20.70 -38.36
N VAL A 105 -49.44 19.49 -38.70
CA VAL A 105 -49.70 18.87 -40.02
C VAL A 105 -51.19 18.64 -40.23
N LEU A 106 -51.87 18.11 -39.19
CA LEU A 106 -53.33 17.93 -39.24
C LEU A 106 -54.07 19.26 -39.44
N SER A 107 -53.58 20.37 -38.84
CA SER A 107 -54.19 21.69 -39.04
C SER A 107 -54.14 22.13 -40.49
N VAL A 108 -53.04 21.90 -41.21
CA VAL A 108 -52.93 22.21 -42.63
C VAL A 108 -53.89 21.38 -43.47
N TRP A 109 -54.00 20.08 -43.13
CA TRP A 109 -54.93 19.19 -43.82
C TRP A 109 -56.41 19.57 -43.54
N LEU A 110 -56.78 19.91 -42.29
CA LEU A 110 -58.11 20.35 -41.92
C LEU A 110 -58.52 21.66 -42.62
N PHE A 111 -57.56 22.57 -42.82
CA PHE A 111 -57.82 23.78 -43.57
C PHE A 111 -58.16 23.49 -45.04
N GLY A 112 -57.47 22.55 -45.67
CA GLY A 112 -57.68 22.18 -47.09
C GLY A 112 -58.95 21.32 -47.33
N TYR A 113 -59.60 20.80 -46.26
CA TYR A 113 -60.77 19.94 -46.37
C TYR A 113 -62.06 20.71 -46.05
N PRO A 114 -62.85 21.15 -47.05
CA PRO A 114 -64.05 21.99 -46.87
C PRO A 114 -65.18 21.15 -46.19
N MET A 115 -65.65 21.58 -45.04
CA MET A 115 -66.85 21.04 -44.40
C MET A 115 -68.03 21.99 -44.61
N GLU A 116 -69.20 21.44 -44.92
CA GLU A 116 -70.40 22.24 -45.12
C GLU A 116 -71.03 22.80 -43.86
N THR A 117 -70.72 22.14 -42.70
CA THR A 117 -71.24 22.51 -41.38
C THR A 117 -70.62 23.84 -40.96
N ARG A 118 -71.43 24.84 -40.62
CA ARG A 118 -71.01 26.10 -40.06
C ARG A 118 -71.36 26.19 -38.58
N LEU A 119 -70.37 26.66 -37.78
CA LEU A 119 -70.55 27.01 -36.36
C LEU A 119 -70.40 28.51 -36.26
N TYR A 120 -71.48 29.20 -35.98
CA TYR A 120 -71.58 30.66 -36.11
C TYR A 120 -71.30 31.13 -37.53
N THR A 121 -70.36 32.05 -37.69
CA THR A 121 -69.99 32.63 -38.93
C THR A 121 -68.92 31.89 -39.76
N LEU A 122 -68.19 30.99 -39.11
CA LEU A 122 -67.10 30.25 -39.72
C LEU A 122 -67.50 28.77 -39.97
N ARG A 123 -66.86 28.15 -41.01
CA ARG A 123 -66.97 26.71 -41.24
C ARG A 123 -66.29 25.91 -40.13
N LEU A 124 -66.83 24.75 -39.77
CA LEU A 124 -66.32 23.89 -38.70
C LEU A 124 -64.86 23.51 -38.90
N ASN A 125 -64.43 23.26 -40.16
CA ASN A 125 -63.03 22.96 -40.48
C ASN A 125 -62.07 24.11 -40.09
N ILE A 126 -62.50 25.36 -40.17
CA ILE A 126 -61.65 26.53 -39.78
C ILE A 126 -61.50 26.53 -38.26
N TRP A 127 -62.57 26.30 -37.50
CA TRP A 127 -62.45 26.17 -36.05
C TRP A 127 -61.55 25.04 -35.62
N LEU A 128 -61.63 23.87 -36.26
CA LEU A 128 -60.77 22.72 -35.96
C LEU A 128 -59.31 23.02 -36.35
N TYR A 129 -59.06 23.70 -37.49
CA TYR A 129 -57.78 24.18 -37.93
C TYR A 129 -57.15 25.11 -36.88
N MET A 130 -57.88 26.11 -36.42
CA MET A 130 -57.40 27.07 -35.41
C MET A 130 -57.04 26.34 -34.11
N LEU A 131 -57.92 25.49 -33.62
CA LEU A 131 -57.69 24.74 -32.40
C LEU A 131 -56.44 23.81 -32.50
N ALA A 132 -56.37 23.04 -33.56
CA ALA A 132 -55.22 22.12 -33.80
C ALA A 132 -53.93 22.91 -33.98
N SER A 133 -53.95 24.05 -34.65
CA SER A 133 -52.78 24.89 -34.84
C SER A 133 -52.26 25.46 -33.51
N VAL A 134 -53.11 26.01 -32.67
CA VAL A 134 -52.71 26.58 -31.37
C VAL A 134 -52.14 25.50 -30.45
N ILE A 135 -52.84 24.38 -30.32
CA ILE A 135 -52.37 23.29 -29.45
C ILE A 135 -51.06 22.71 -29.97
N GLY A 136 -50.95 22.51 -31.30
CA GLY A 136 -49.75 21.98 -31.93
C GLY A 136 -48.53 22.88 -31.71
N VAL A 137 -48.66 24.19 -31.94
CA VAL A 137 -47.58 25.15 -31.72
C VAL A 137 -47.17 25.26 -30.27
N VAL A 138 -48.11 25.24 -29.32
CA VAL A 138 -47.81 25.27 -27.88
C VAL A 138 -47.02 24.01 -27.48
N LEU A 139 -47.41 22.84 -27.96
CA LEU A 139 -46.71 21.59 -27.63
C LEU A 139 -45.29 21.56 -28.22
N VAL A 140 -45.11 22.00 -29.46
CA VAL A 140 -43.78 22.14 -30.08
C VAL A 140 -42.93 23.15 -29.33
N HIS A 141 -43.49 24.29 -28.93
CA HIS A 141 -42.80 25.31 -28.13
C HIS A 141 -42.31 24.71 -26.77
N ILE A 142 -43.18 23.99 -26.06
CA ILE A 142 -42.83 23.34 -24.79
C ILE A 142 -41.66 22.33 -24.98
N ALA A 143 -41.74 21.52 -26.06
CA ALA A 143 -40.71 20.54 -26.33
C ALA A 143 -39.35 21.16 -26.65
N LEU A 144 -39.31 22.16 -27.52
CA LEU A 144 -38.06 22.88 -27.87
C LEU A 144 -37.49 23.68 -26.68
N ASP A 145 -38.36 24.27 -25.85
CA ASP A 145 -37.95 24.94 -24.61
C ASP A 145 -37.28 23.95 -23.64
N ASN A 146 -37.82 22.74 -23.49
CA ASN A 146 -37.23 21.68 -22.67
C ASN A 146 -35.91 21.16 -23.24
N ILE A 147 -35.78 21.00 -24.54
CA ILE A 147 -34.51 20.66 -25.22
C ILE A 147 -33.46 21.74 -24.93
N SER A 148 -33.80 22.99 -25.10
CA SER A 148 -32.87 24.10 -24.83
C SER A 148 -32.40 24.14 -23.39
N LYS A 149 -33.31 23.92 -22.42
CA LYS A 149 -32.97 23.81 -21.01
C LYS A 149 -32.02 22.64 -20.71
N PHE A 150 -32.28 21.51 -21.33
CA PHE A 150 -31.42 20.30 -21.17
C PHE A 150 -30.02 20.50 -21.75
N LEU A 151 -29.93 21.09 -22.95
CA LEU A 151 -28.62 21.39 -23.57
C LEU A 151 -27.81 22.39 -22.74
N LYS A 152 -28.47 23.39 -22.15
CA LYS A 152 -27.83 24.38 -21.29
C LYS A 152 -27.45 23.78 -19.93
N GLU A 153 -28.22 22.86 -19.38
CA GLU A 153 -27.85 22.11 -18.18
C GLU A 153 -26.60 21.25 -18.40
N GLY A 154 -26.46 20.64 -19.59
CA GLY A 154 -25.24 19.94 -20.01
C GLY A 154 -24.03 20.86 -20.15
N LEU A 155 -24.21 22.10 -20.56
CA LEU A 155 -23.17 23.13 -20.62
C LEU A 155 -22.84 23.74 -19.24
N LEU A 156 -23.78 23.68 -18.30
CA LEU A 156 -23.58 24.10 -16.90
C LEU A 156 -22.99 23.03 -16.01
N LYS A 157 -22.92 21.78 -16.49
CA LYS A 157 -22.11 20.75 -15.82
C LYS A 157 -20.69 21.24 -15.77
N ASP A 158 -20.19 21.34 -14.54
CA ASP A 158 -18.90 21.90 -14.24
C ASP A 158 -17.79 21.15 -14.97
N ARG A 159 -17.31 21.69 -16.08
CA ARG A 159 -16.21 21.13 -16.86
C ARG A 159 -14.90 21.09 -16.06
N PHE A 160 -14.79 21.93 -15.05
CA PHE A 160 -13.59 22.07 -14.24
C PHE A 160 -13.56 21.04 -13.11
N ASN A 161 -14.70 20.54 -12.63
CA ASN A 161 -14.79 19.55 -11.56
C ASN A 161 -14.87 18.10 -12.06
N PHE A 162 -14.71 17.84 -13.33
CA PHE A 162 -14.61 16.47 -13.87
C PHE A 162 -13.42 15.72 -13.31
N GLU A 163 -12.37 16.42 -12.88
CA GLU A 163 -11.16 15.86 -12.31
C GLU A 163 -11.26 15.62 -10.79
N ASN A 164 -12.25 16.22 -10.09
CA ASN A 164 -12.42 16.08 -8.63
C ASN A 164 -12.72 14.67 -8.17
N GLU A 165 -13.23 13.81 -9.02
CA GLU A 165 -13.51 12.41 -8.69
C GLU A 165 -12.37 11.48 -9.07
N SER A 166 -11.45 11.92 -9.95
CA SER A 166 -10.38 11.10 -10.48
C SER A 166 -9.29 11.95 -11.15
N PHE A 167 -8.09 11.41 -11.20
CA PHE A 167 -6.94 12.01 -11.87
C PHE A 167 -6.29 11.02 -12.82
N GLU A 168 -5.46 11.51 -13.74
CA GLU A 168 -4.73 10.66 -14.66
C GLU A 168 -3.65 9.89 -13.93
N GLN A 169 -3.56 8.57 -14.19
CA GLN A 169 -2.62 7.66 -13.57
C GLN A 169 -1.79 6.95 -14.66
N CYS A 170 -0.72 6.30 -14.27
CA CYS A 170 0.19 5.66 -15.20
C CYS A 170 -0.50 4.54 -15.99
N ARG A 171 -0.48 4.63 -17.33
CA ARG A 171 -1.07 3.63 -18.22
C ARG A 171 -0.05 2.63 -18.72
N GLU A 172 1.22 3.01 -18.73
CA GLU A 172 2.28 2.23 -19.31
C GLU A 172 2.91 1.29 -18.29
N LEU A 173 3.28 0.11 -18.75
CA LEU A 173 4.06 -0.84 -17.96
C LEU A 173 5.53 -0.41 -17.99
N GLN A 174 6.05 -0.05 -16.81
CA GLN A 174 7.47 0.31 -16.63
C GLN A 174 8.20 -0.85 -15.95
N GLU A 175 8.45 -1.90 -16.71
CA GLU A 175 9.15 -3.07 -16.21
C GLU A 175 10.66 -2.91 -16.31
N ASN A 176 11.36 -3.24 -15.22
CA ASN A 176 12.82 -3.36 -15.20
C ASN A 176 13.25 -4.59 -14.41
N LYS A 177 14.54 -4.82 -14.31
CA LYS A 177 15.13 -5.98 -13.62
C LYS A 177 14.71 -6.12 -12.17
N TYR A 178 14.28 -5.04 -11.51
CA TYR A 178 14.00 -4.99 -10.08
C TYR A 178 12.55 -4.61 -9.76
N SER A 179 11.83 -4.04 -10.71
CA SER A 179 10.49 -3.47 -10.49
C SER A 179 9.46 -4.50 -10.03
N VAL A 180 8.47 -4.00 -9.28
CA VAL A 180 7.21 -4.70 -9.02
C VAL A 180 6.08 -3.91 -9.67
N ASN A 181 5.35 -4.56 -10.57
CA ASN A 181 4.32 -3.93 -11.39
C ASN A 181 2.97 -4.57 -11.08
N ILE A 182 1.99 -3.76 -10.65
CA ILE A 182 0.65 -4.22 -10.28
C ILE A 182 -0.34 -3.73 -11.34
N PRO A 183 -1.03 -4.62 -12.05
CA PRO A 183 -2.05 -4.23 -13.02
C PRO A 183 -3.24 -3.58 -12.33
N MET A 184 -3.75 -2.51 -12.90
CA MET A 184 -4.82 -1.75 -12.28
C MET A 184 -5.88 -1.27 -13.27
N ARG A 185 -7.07 -0.98 -12.75
CA ARG A 185 -8.12 -0.19 -13.39
C ARG A 185 -8.43 1.03 -12.54
N TYR A 186 -8.47 2.18 -13.18
CA TYR A 186 -8.80 3.44 -12.53
C TYR A 186 -9.84 4.21 -13.32
N TYR A 187 -10.62 5.04 -12.62
CA TYR A 187 -11.64 5.87 -13.23
C TYR A 187 -11.06 7.23 -13.58
N TYR A 188 -11.22 7.64 -14.84
CA TYR A 188 -10.79 8.96 -15.31
C TYR A 188 -11.63 9.44 -16.49
N ARG A 189 -12.12 10.68 -16.41
CA ARG A 189 -12.97 11.33 -17.43
C ARG A 189 -14.16 10.46 -17.85
N GLY A 190 -14.91 9.96 -16.86
CA GLY A 190 -16.14 9.21 -17.10
C GLY A 190 -15.95 7.75 -17.55
N LYS A 191 -14.72 7.23 -17.62
CA LYS A 191 -14.42 5.86 -18.09
C LYS A 191 -13.40 5.16 -17.21
N PHE A 192 -13.57 3.84 -17.07
CA PHE A 192 -12.52 2.99 -16.50
C PHE A 192 -11.41 2.77 -17.54
N ARG A 193 -10.18 2.96 -17.10
CA ARG A 193 -8.97 2.77 -17.90
C ARG A 193 -8.08 1.74 -17.26
N LYS A 194 -7.34 0.99 -18.07
CA LYS A 194 -6.28 0.10 -17.62
C LYS A 194 -4.99 0.87 -17.42
N GLY A 195 -4.18 0.43 -16.46
CA GLY A 195 -2.89 1.01 -16.16
C GLY A 195 -2.06 0.10 -15.24
N TRP A 196 -1.01 0.67 -14.69
CA TRP A 196 -0.05 -0.04 -13.86
C TRP A 196 0.40 0.81 -12.68
N VAL A 197 0.45 0.21 -11.50
CA VAL A 197 1.22 0.75 -10.38
C VAL A 197 2.64 0.23 -10.54
N ASN A 198 3.56 1.12 -10.89
CA ASN A 198 4.95 0.76 -11.18
C ASN A 198 5.85 1.12 -10.00
N ILE A 199 6.21 0.13 -9.18
CA ILE A 199 7.26 0.28 -8.17
C ILE A 199 8.59 0.01 -8.89
N SER A 200 9.09 1.00 -9.62
CA SER A 200 10.28 0.86 -10.47
C SER A 200 11.56 0.70 -9.65
N ASN A 201 11.63 1.27 -8.47
CA ASN A 201 12.74 1.14 -7.53
C ASN A 201 12.28 0.64 -6.15
N PRO A 202 12.20 -0.69 -5.94
CA PRO A 202 11.80 -1.26 -4.66
C PRO A 202 12.86 -1.09 -3.56
N PHE A 203 14.10 -0.70 -3.90
CA PHE A 203 15.17 -0.45 -2.93
C PHE A 203 15.00 0.85 -2.13
N ARG A 204 14.00 1.66 -2.48
CA ARG A 204 13.57 2.82 -1.67
C ARG A 204 12.62 2.46 -0.53
N GLY A 205 12.39 1.18 -0.30
CA GLY A 205 11.41 0.70 0.64
C GLY A 205 9.97 0.90 0.15
N THR A 206 9.07 0.06 0.64
CA THR A 206 7.65 0.09 0.32
C THR A 206 6.82 -0.12 1.59
N TRP A 207 5.98 0.85 1.92
CA TRP A 207 4.94 0.69 2.92
C TRP A 207 3.72 0.02 2.33
N VAL A 208 3.22 -1.00 3.02
CA VAL A 208 2.00 -1.73 2.68
C VAL A 208 1.00 -1.52 3.80
N VAL A 209 0.10 -0.56 3.63
CA VAL A 209 -0.84 -0.11 4.67
C VAL A 209 -2.24 -0.64 4.41
N GLY A 210 -3.03 -0.83 5.46
CA GLY A 210 -4.47 -1.10 5.33
C GLY A 210 -5.01 -2.05 6.37
N THR A 211 -6.28 -1.88 6.68
CA THR A 211 -7.02 -2.68 7.67
C THR A 211 -7.11 -4.15 7.29
N PRO A 212 -7.39 -5.05 8.25
CA PRO A 212 -7.70 -6.44 7.95
C PRO A 212 -8.82 -6.57 6.92
N GLY A 213 -8.64 -7.45 5.92
CA GLY A 213 -9.61 -7.62 4.85
C GLY A 213 -9.55 -6.59 3.71
N SER A 214 -8.70 -5.57 3.77
CA SER A 214 -8.51 -4.62 2.67
C SER A 214 -7.87 -5.24 1.42
N GLY A 215 -7.32 -6.46 1.54
CA GLY A 215 -6.66 -7.17 0.45
C GLY A 215 -5.16 -6.89 0.32
N LYS A 216 -4.47 -6.35 1.34
CA LYS A 216 -3.03 -6.07 1.34
C LYS A 216 -2.19 -7.22 0.79
N THR A 217 -2.36 -8.40 1.38
CA THR A 217 -1.56 -9.58 1.07
C THR A 217 -1.71 -9.94 -0.40
N PHE A 218 -2.94 -10.07 -0.89
CA PHE A 218 -3.23 -10.44 -2.27
C PHE A 218 -2.81 -9.36 -3.29
N SER A 219 -3.16 -8.11 -3.00
CA SER A 219 -3.00 -7.02 -3.96
C SER A 219 -1.57 -6.48 -4.04
N ILE A 220 -0.78 -6.63 -2.95
CA ILE A 220 0.52 -5.96 -2.84
C ILE A 220 1.63 -6.95 -2.50
N ILE A 221 1.50 -7.74 -1.43
CA ILE A 221 2.58 -8.63 -0.94
C ILE A 221 2.85 -9.78 -1.91
N GLU A 222 1.81 -10.45 -2.40
CA GLU A 222 1.97 -11.54 -3.36
C GLU A 222 2.64 -11.12 -4.68
N PRO A 223 2.32 -9.96 -5.28
CA PRO A 223 3.10 -9.42 -6.41
C PRO A 223 4.59 -9.29 -6.16
N PHE A 224 5.03 -8.87 -4.94
CA PHE A 224 6.44 -8.85 -4.57
C PHE A 224 7.05 -10.25 -4.57
N ILE A 225 6.41 -11.21 -3.92
CA ILE A 225 6.86 -12.61 -3.89
C ILE A 225 6.95 -13.17 -5.31
N ARG A 226 5.89 -13.02 -6.10
CA ARG A 226 5.80 -13.55 -7.46
C ARG A 226 6.86 -12.98 -8.39
N GLN A 227 7.00 -11.65 -8.42
CA GLN A 227 7.88 -10.99 -9.38
C GLN A 227 9.34 -11.02 -8.96
N HIS A 228 9.66 -10.79 -7.69
CA HIS A 228 11.03 -10.86 -7.21
C HIS A 228 11.58 -12.30 -7.29
N SER A 229 10.76 -13.33 -7.01
CA SER A 229 11.13 -14.72 -7.23
C SER A 229 11.47 -15.00 -8.70
N ALA A 230 10.69 -14.47 -9.64
CA ALA A 230 10.91 -14.64 -11.07
C ALA A 230 12.12 -13.84 -11.59
N LYS A 231 12.55 -12.80 -10.88
CA LYS A 231 13.67 -11.91 -11.22
C LYS A 231 14.99 -12.30 -10.53
N GLY A 232 15.02 -13.44 -9.85
CA GLY A 232 16.25 -13.99 -9.26
C GLY A 232 16.70 -13.30 -7.97
N PHE A 233 15.80 -12.71 -7.21
CA PHE A 233 16.08 -12.24 -5.86
C PHE A 233 16.21 -13.42 -4.89
N ALA A 234 17.00 -13.26 -3.82
CA ALA A 234 16.80 -13.99 -2.58
C ALA A 234 15.61 -13.37 -1.83
N LEU A 235 14.75 -14.21 -1.26
CA LEU A 235 13.57 -13.72 -0.56
C LEU A 235 13.61 -14.07 0.92
N VAL A 236 13.29 -13.08 1.76
CA VAL A 236 13.03 -13.23 3.19
C VAL A 236 11.60 -12.82 3.43
N VAL A 237 10.78 -13.73 3.92
CA VAL A 237 9.35 -13.49 4.14
C VAL A 237 9.01 -13.80 5.60
N TYR A 238 8.47 -12.81 6.29
CA TYR A 238 7.88 -12.98 7.61
C TYR A 238 6.38 -13.23 7.43
N ASP A 239 5.93 -14.43 7.79
CA ASP A 239 4.55 -14.89 7.68
C ASP A 239 3.88 -14.85 9.05
N TYR A 240 3.11 -13.79 9.31
CA TYR A 240 2.41 -13.60 10.58
C TYR A 240 1.39 -14.70 10.87
N LYS A 241 0.76 -15.23 9.82
CA LYS A 241 -0.25 -16.30 9.90
C LYS A 241 0.22 -17.53 9.14
N PHE A 242 1.31 -18.12 9.61
CA PHE A 242 1.82 -19.36 9.00
C PHE A 242 0.72 -20.43 8.88
N PRO A 243 0.56 -21.14 7.73
CA PRO A 243 1.46 -21.17 6.56
C PRO A 243 0.97 -20.35 5.35
N THR A 244 0.31 -19.22 5.54
CA THR A 244 -0.39 -18.50 4.47
C THR A 244 0.56 -18.01 3.36
N LEU A 245 1.60 -17.25 3.71
CA LEU A 245 2.61 -16.80 2.74
C LEU A 245 3.65 -17.87 2.43
N ALA A 246 3.89 -18.77 3.38
CA ALA A 246 4.81 -19.89 3.24
C ALA A 246 4.51 -20.75 2.01
N THR A 247 3.25 -21.16 1.86
CA THR A 247 2.78 -21.99 0.75
C THR A 247 3.01 -21.30 -0.59
N LYS A 248 2.71 -20.00 -0.67
CA LYS A 248 2.88 -19.18 -1.87
C LYS A 248 4.36 -19.01 -2.22
N LEU A 249 5.18 -18.68 -1.22
CA LEU A 249 6.63 -18.55 -1.41
C LEU A 249 7.25 -19.86 -1.89
N TYR A 250 6.87 -20.99 -1.30
CA TYR A 250 7.39 -22.29 -1.69
C TYR A 250 6.97 -22.71 -3.10
N TYR A 251 5.71 -22.40 -3.48
CA TYR A 251 5.24 -22.61 -4.85
C TYR A 251 6.09 -21.82 -5.87
N HIS A 252 6.31 -20.52 -5.62
CA HIS A 252 7.13 -19.71 -6.52
C HIS A 252 8.58 -20.14 -6.55
N TYR A 253 9.13 -20.56 -5.41
CA TYR A 253 10.45 -21.17 -5.35
C TYR A 253 10.54 -22.40 -6.28
N LYS A 254 9.62 -23.37 -6.13
CA LYS A 254 9.61 -24.58 -6.96
C LYS A 254 9.38 -24.29 -8.44
N LYS A 255 8.45 -23.39 -8.76
CA LYS A 255 8.17 -22.96 -10.14
C LYS A 255 9.41 -22.35 -10.79
N ASN A 256 10.06 -21.40 -10.13
CA ASN A 256 11.21 -20.70 -10.66
C ASN A 256 12.50 -21.56 -10.64
N GLN A 257 12.60 -22.54 -9.73
CA GLN A 257 13.63 -23.56 -9.74
C GLN A 257 13.56 -24.39 -11.03
N LYS A 258 12.37 -24.88 -11.39
CA LYS A 258 12.14 -25.63 -12.65
C LYS A 258 12.43 -24.79 -13.90
N LEU A 259 12.16 -23.48 -13.83
CA LEU A 259 12.41 -22.54 -14.94
C LEU A 259 13.86 -22.02 -15.01
N GLY A 260 14.73 -22.43 -14.08
CA GLY A 260 16.13 -21.97 -14.03
C GLY A 260 16.28 -20.46 -13.72
N LYS A 261 15.26 -19.82 -13.12
CA LYS A 261 15.26 -18.38 -12.81
C LYS A 261 15.85 -18.05 -11.44
N LEU A 262 15.99 -19.04 -10.57
CA LEU A 262 16.59 -18.84 -9.25
C LEU A 262 18.11 -18.66 -9.34
N PRO A 263 18.74 -17.96 -8.39
CA PRO A 263 20.18 -17.97 -8.23
C PRO A 263 20.72 -19.40 -8.13
N LYS A 264 21.89 -19.65 -8.73
CA LYS A 264 22.50 -20.99 -8.75
C LYS A 264 22.74 -21.49 -7.32
N GLY A 265 22.27 -22.70 -7.01
CA GLY A 265 22.44 -23.31 -5.68
C GLY A 265 21.51 -22.76 -4.60
N CYS A 266 20.48 -22.01 -4.97
CA CYS A 266 19.55 -21.41 -4.02
C CYS A 266 18.81 -22.49 -3.19
N LYS A 267 18.89 -22.36 -1.87
CA LYS A 267 18.22 -23.25 -0.89
C LYS A 267 16.93 -22.60 -0.38
N PHE A 268 16.00 -23.42 0.10
CA PHE A 268 14.77 -22.96 0.76
C PHE A 268 14.82 -23.33 2.24
N ASN A 269 14.64 -22.35 3.12
CA ASN A 269 14.72 -22.54 4.57
C ASN A 269 13.49 -21.95 5.24
N ILE A 270 13.05 -22.57 6.31
CA ILE A 270 11.96 -22.10 7.20
C ILE A 270 12.50 -22.08 8.63
N ILE A 271 12.13 -21.06 9.38
CA ILE A 271 12.30 -21.00 10.82
C ILE A 271 10.92 -20.94 11.45
N ASN A 272 10.58 -21.91 12.28
CA ASN A 272 9.29 -22.05 12.92
C ASN A 272 9.45 -22.57 14.34
N PHE A 273 9.19 -21.72 15.33
CA PHE A 273 9.32 -22.07 16.76
C PHE A 273 8.12 -22.86 17.31
N VAL A 274 7.03 -22.98 16.58
CA VAL A 274 5.85 -23.76 16.99
C VAL A 274 5.97 -25.21 16.51
N ASP A 275 6.25 -25.37 15.23
CA ASP A 275 6.38 -26.68 14.61
C ASP A 275 7.79 -26.93 14.09
N VAL A 276 8.59 -27.54 14.95
CA VAL A 276 10.02 -27.79 14.68
C VAL A 276 10.28 -28.71 13.50
N GLU A 277 9.28 -29.49 13.05
CA GLU A 277 9.45 -30.36 11.86
C GLU A 277 9.65 -29.53 10.61
N TYR A 278 9.02 -28.37 10.54
CA TYR A 278 9.18 -27.42 9.42
C TYR A 278 10.34 -26.47 9.60
N SER A 279 11.04 -26.49 10.75
CA SER A 279 12.10 -25.53 11.04
C SER A 279 13.49 -26.04 10.71
N ARG A 280 14.31 -25.18 10.11
CA ARG A 280 15.77 -25.33 10.17
C ARG A 280 16.25 -24.86 11.54
N ARG A 281 17.41 -25.38 11.94
CA ARG A 281 18.12 -24.94 13.14
C ARG A 281 19.09 -23.84 12.74
N VAL A 282 19.10 -22.75 13.49
CA VAL A 282 19.90 -21.56 13.19
C VAL A 282 20.49 -20.99 14.47
N ASN A 283 21.76 -20.68 14.45
CA ASN A 283 22.40 -20.01 15.57
C ASN A 283 22.71 -18.54 15.22
N PRO A 284 21.94 -17.54 15.76
CA PRO A 284 22.18 -16.12 15.54
C PRO A 284 23.33 -15.55 16.37
N ILE A 285 23.85 -16.31 17.36
CA ILE A 285 24.91 -15.91 18.27
C ILE A 285 26.17 -16.76 17.99
N GLN A 286 26.91 -16.35 16.99
CA GLN A 286 28.18 -16.98 16.62
C GLN A 286 29.28 -15.93 16.60
N LEU A 287 30.52 -16.30 16.86
CA LEU A 287 31.66 -15.39 16.80
C LEU A 287 31.78 -14.65 15.48
N LYS A 288 31.42 -15.28 14.34
CA LYS A 288 31.37 -14.62 13.02
C LYS A 288 30.35 -13.47 12.94
N TYR A 289 29.36 -13.44 13.82
CA TYR A 289 28.36 -12.37 13.91
C TYR A 289 28.68 -11.39 15.05
N ILE A 290 29.29 -11.87 16.13
CA ILE A 290 29.59 -11.11 17.35
C ILE A 290 31.10 -11.13 17.55
N ASN A 291 31.79 -10.28 16.82
CA ASN A 291 33.23 -10.20 16.83
C ASN A 291 33.82 -9.18 17.82
N ASN A 292 32.95 -8.41 18.46
CA ASN A 292 33.35 -7.38 19.45
C ASN A 292 32.22 -7.14 20.46
N LEU A 293 32.56 -6.45 21.53
CA LEU A 293 31.64 -6.14 22.63
C LEU A 293 30.45 -5.26 22.18
N ALA A 294 30.65 -4.37 21.21
CA ALA A 294 29.56 -3.53 20.69
C ALA A 294 28.50 -4.37 19.96
N ALA A 295 28.92 -5.41 19.21
CA ALA A 295 27.99 -6.32 18.55
C ALA A 295 27.20 -7.18 19.56
N ALA A 296 27.83 -7.56 20.67
CA ALA A 296 27.16 -8.24 21.79
C ALA A 296 26.12 -7.33 22.45
N SER A 297 26.49 -6.06 22.73
CA SER A 297 25.58 -5.06 23.31
C SER A 297 24.38 -4.77 22.38
N GLU A 298 24.59 -4.61 21.08
CA GLU A 298 23.51 -4.44 20.11
C GLU A 298 22.56 -5.65 20.06
N THR A 299 23.10 -6.85 20.22
CA THR A 299 22.30 -8.09 20.24
C THR A 299 21.46 -8.17 21.51
N ALA A 300 22.05 -7.84 22.67
CA ALA A 300 21.35 -7.80 23.95
C ALA A 300 20.24 -6.73 23.95
N GLU A 301 20.52 -5.54 23.47
CA GLU A 301 19.57 -4.43 23.32
C GLU A 301 18.38 -4.85 22.45
N THR A 302 18.64 -5.39 21.25
CA THR A 302 17.60 -5.87 20.32
C THR A 302 16.69 -6.89 20.98
N LEU A 303 17.25 -7.86 21.70
CA LEU A 303 16.46 -8.91 22.35
C LEU A 303 15.59 -8.34 23.48
N LEU A 304 16.16 -7.51 24.33
CA LEU A 304 15.43 -6.94 25.47
C LEU A 304 14.34 -5.97 25.04
N GLU A 305 14.63 -5.08 24.08
CA GLU A 305 13.62 -4.17 23.52
C GLU A 305 12.46 -4.95 22.87
N SER A 306 12.76 -6.03 22.17
CA SER A 306 11.74 -6.89 21.57
C SER A 306 10.84 -7.56 22.61
N LEU A 307 11.41 -7.95 23.77
CA LEU A 307 10.67 -8.55 24.88
C LEU A 307 9.87 -7.53 25.69
N GLN A 308 10.28 -6.26 25.68
CA GLN A 308 9.63 -5.16 26.41
C GLN A 308 8.60 -4.41 25.54
N LYS A 309 8.42 -4.81 24.28
CA LYS A 309 7.50 -4.22 23.32
C LYS A 309 6.16 -3.85 23.97
N GLY A 310 5.68 -2.62 23.70
CA GLY A 310 4.39 -2.13 24.24
C GLY A 310 4.43 -1.60 25.68
N LYS A 311 5.58 -1.62 26.38
CA LYS A 311 5.72 -0.87 27.63
C LYS A 311 6.02 0.59 27.32
N LYS A 312 5.17 1.49 27.83
CA LYS A 312 5.28 2.93 27.62
C LYS A 312 6.65 3.45 28.08
N GLU A 313 7.27 4.28 27.24
CA GLU A 313 8.33 5.21 27.65
C GLU A 313 7.76 6.17 28.71
N GLY A 314 7.83 5.80 29.97
CA GLY A 314 7.25 6.60 31.06
C GLY A 314 7.84 6.27 32.42
N GLY A 315 8.81 5.36 32.44
CA GLY A 315 9.58 5.05 33.64
C GLY A 315 10.53 6.19 33.98
N GLY A 316 10.55 6.62 35.26
CA GLY A 316 11.53 7.58 35.75
C GLY A 316 12.97 7.08 35.55
N GLY A 317 13.97 7.92 35.82
CA GLY A 317 15.40 7.61 35.60
C GLY A 317 15.88 6.28 36.23
N SER A 318 15.18 5.74 37.22
CA SER A 318 15.43 4.41 37.82
C SER A 318 15.16 3.28 36.81
N ASP A 319 14.05 3.32 36.06
CA ASP A 319 13.68 2.26 35.11
C ASP A 319 14.68 2.17 33.96
N GLN A 320 15.13 3.33 33.47
CA GLN A 320 16.16 3.38 32.43
C GLN A 320 17.49 2.82 32.91
N PHE A 321 17.87 3.08 34.18
CA PHE A 321 19.08 2.50 34.79
C PHE A 321 19.00 0.96 34.85
N PHE A 322 17.87 0.41 35.29
CA PHE A 322 17.68 -1.05 35.35
C PHE A 322 17.68 -1.71 33.98
N GLN A 323 17.08 -1.06 32.99
CA GLN A 323 17.09 -1.54 31.60
C GLN A 323 18.51 -1.56 31.02
N THR A 324 19.24 -0.47 31.15
CA THR A 324 20.63 -0.38 30.66
C THR A 324 21.52 -1.39 31.36
N SER A 325 21.31 -1.62 32.68
CA SER A 325 22.03 -2.65 33.44
C SER A 325 21.72 -4.03 32.89
N ALA A 326 20.46 -4.36 32.65
CA ALA A 326 20.06 -5.64 32.06
C ALA A 326 20.69 -5.89 30.68
N VAL A 327 20.73 -4.86 29.82
CA VAL A 327 21.42 -4.93 28.51
C VAL A 327 22.89 -5.22 28.68
N ASN A 328 23.61 -4.49 29.57
CA ASN A 328 25.04 -4.66 29.81
C ASN A 328 25.35 -6.07 30.34
N PHE A 329 24.52 -6.58 31.25
CA PHE A 329 24.72 -7.92 31.81
C PHE A 329 24.51 -9.02 30.77
N LEU A 330 23.45 -8.92 29.96
CA LEU A 330 23.21 -9.86 28.87
C LEU A 330 24.31 -9.77 27.81
N ALA A 331 24.80 -8.57 27.49
CA ALA A 331 25.91 -8.37 26.56
C ALA A 331 27.20 -9.03 27.06
N ALA A 332 27.48 -8.94 28.37
CA ALA A 332 28.61 -9.61 28.97
C ALA A 332 28.51 -11.13 28.84
N CYS A 333 27.33 -11.70 29.10
CA CYS A 333 27.08 -13.12 28.91
C CYS A 333 27.26 -13.56 27.45
N ILE A 334 26.64 -12.83 26.51
CA ILE A 334 26.74 -13.13 25.07
C ILE A 334 28.21 -13.10 24.64
N TYR A 335 28.95 -12.06 25.00
CA TYR A 335 30.34 -11.90 24.57
C TYR A 335 31.25 -12.99 25.21
N PHE A 336 31.05 -13.27 26.50
CA PHE A 336 31.76 -14.36 27.19
C PHE A 336 31.59 -15.70 26.46
N PHE A 337 30.35 -16.09 26.17
CA PHE A 337 30.07 -17.36 25.49
C PHE A 337 30.63 -17.41 24.04
N CYS A 338 30.70 -16.27 23.34
CA CYS A 338 31.36 -16.19 22.04
C CYS A 338 32.89 -16.38 22.13
N ASN A 339 33.50 -15.99 23.25
CA ASN A 339 34.94 -16.05 23.46
C ASN A 339 35.41 -17.32 24.13
N TRP A 340 34.58 -17.93 24.99
CA TRP A 340 34.98 -19.13 25.72
C TRP A 340 35.03 -20.38 24.82
N GLY A 341 36.13 -21.14 24.88
CA GLY A 341 36.29 -22.39 24.13
C GLY A 341 36.23 -22.19 22.62
N LYS A 342 36.86 -21.12 22.09
CA LYS A 342 36.90 -20.85 20.66
C LYS A 342 37.53 -22.01 19.90
N GLU A 343 36.85 -22.44 18.82
CA GLU A 343 37.28 -23.46 17.89
C GLU A 343 37.39 -22.86 16.50
N PRO A 344 38.51 -23.07 15.76
CA PRO A 344 38.70 -22.53 14.45
C PRO A 344 38.04 -23.41 13.37
N TYR A 345 37.57 -22.74 12.30
CA TYR A 345 36.99 -23.40 11.14
C TYR A 345 37.65 -22.88 9.85
N ASP A 346 37.69 -23.72 8.83
CA ASP A 346 38.12 -23.31 7.49
C ASP A 346 37.00 -22.57 6.74
N LYS A 347 37.29 -22.16 5.48
CA LYS A 347 36.34 -21.45 4.60
C LYS A 347 35.13 -22.31 4.24
N ASP A 348 35.26 -23.62 4.33
CA ASP A 348 34.24 -24.59 3.95
C ASP A 348 33.43 -25.06 5.17
N GLY A 349 33.76 -24.56 6.37
CA GLY A 349 33.05 -24.87 7.62
C GLY A 349 33.57 -26.13 8.31
N ASN A 350 34.72 -26.68 7.88
CA ASN A 350 35.30 -27.82 8.55
C ASN A 350 36.08 -27.38 9.80
N MET A 351 35.93 -28.15 10.87
CA MET A 351 36.61 -27.89 12.13
C MET A 351 38.11 -28.13 12.00
N LEU A 352 38.90 -27.14 12.42
CA LEU A 352 40.35 -27.20 12.47
C LEU A 352 40.81 -27.45 13.91
N THR A 353 41.99 -28.03 14.08
CA THR A 353 42.58 -28.28 15.41
C THR A 353 43.44 -27.09 15.81
N ALA A 354 43.08 -26.39 16.89
CA ALA A 354 43.90 -25.33 17.44
C ALA A 354 45.00 -25.91 18.36
N GLU A 355 46.26 -25.47 18.12
CA GLU A 355 47.33 -25.77 19.05
C GLU A 355 47.13 -25.03 20.35
N LYS A 356 47.21 -25.76 21.47
CA LYS A 356 47.11 -25.21 22.82
C LYS A 356 48.38 -25.53 23.60
N VAL A 357 49.00 -24.53 24.20
CA VAL A 357 50.18 -24.68 25.06
C VAL A 357 49.81 -24.30 26.48
N GLN A 358 50.31 -25.05 27.44
CA GLN A 358 50.07 -24.79 28.82
C GLN A 358 50.90 -23.59 29.27
N ASP A 359 50.22 -22.52 29.72
CA ASP A 359 50.88 -21.35 30.34
C ASP A 359 51.59 -21.79 31.63
N LYS A 360 52.86 -21.44 31.74
CA LYS A 360 53.74 -21.83 32.88
C LYS A 360 53.30 -21.18 34.20
N GLN A 361 52.66 -20.00 34.14
CA GLN A 361 52.24 -19.28 35.36
C GLN A 361 50.84 -19.66 35.84
N THR A 362 49.88 -19.73 34.88
CA THR A 362 48.47 -19.99 35.21
C THR A 362 48.06 -21.44 35.05
N LYS A 363 48.97 -22.29 34.48
CA LYS A 363 48.72 -23.69 34.10
C LYS A 363 47.51 -23.88 33.18
N ARG A 364 46.98 -22.81 32.60
CA ARG A 364 45.87 -22.86 31.62
C ARG A 364 46.38 -23.27 30.27
N MET A 365 45.55 -24.01 29.50
CA MET A 365 45.79 -24.27 28.11
C MET A 365 45.40 -23.04 27.30
N ILE A 366 46.40 -22.32 26.77
CA ILE A 366 46.21 -21.09 25.97
C ILE A 366 46.42 -21.44 24.49
N PRO A 367 45.49 -21.04 23.59
CA PRO A 367 45.69 -21.20 22.15
C PRO A 367 46.92 -20.41 21.70
N THR A 368 47.81 -21.04 20.96
CA THR A 368 48.97 -20.37 20.37
C THR A 368 48.64 -19.50 19.17
N GLY A 369 47.42 -19.60 18.66
CA GLY A 369 46.97 -18.96 17.41
C GLY A 369 47.24 -19.84 16.17
N ARG A 370 48.00 -20.92 16.31
CA ARG A 370 48.28 -21.84 15.19
C ARG A 370 47.17 -22.87 15.11
N VAL A 371 46.77 -23.17 13.88
CA VAL A 371 45.65 -24.07 13.55
C VAL A 371 46.04 -25.05 12.48
N PHE A 372 45.60 -26.27 12.63
CA PHE A 372 45.97 -27.38 11.74
C PHE A 372 44.70 -28.01 11.16
N ASN A 373 44.77 -28.33 9.86
CA ASN A 373 43.74 -29.10 9.18
C ASN A 373 43.77 -30.58 9.64
N PRO A 374 42.76 -31.41 9.27
CA PRO A 374 42.78 -32.84 9.57
C PRO A 374 43.98 -33.61 9.03
N ALA A 375 44.65 -33.03 8.02
CA ALA A 375 45.90 -33.62 7.44
C ALA A 375 47.16 -33.23 8.27
N GLY A 376 47.04 -32.39 9.30
CA GLY A 376 48.14 -31.93 10.13
C GLY A 376 48.95 -30.76 9.56
N GLU A 377 48.45 -30.10 8.52
CA GLU A 377 49.08 -28.90 7.94
C GLU A 377 48.56 -27.63 8.64
N GLU A 378 49.49 -26.69 8.90
CA GLU A 378 49.15 -25.39 9.46
C GLU A 378 48.40 -24.56 8.42
N VAL A 379 47.20 -24.08 8.78
CA VAL A 379 46.31 -23.31 7.92
C VAL A 379 45.78 -22.08 8.64
N GLU A 380 45.39 -21.05 7.90
CA GLU A 380 44.73 -19.88 8.50
C GLU A 380 43.26 -20.18 8.74
N PRO A 381 42.74 -19.95 9.97
CA PRO A 381 41.31 -20.13 10.24
C PRO A 381 40.50 -19.03 9.55
N ALA A 382 39.40 -19.45 8.94
CA ALA A 382 38.47 -18.49 8.33
C ALA A 382 37.56 -17.83 9.37
N TYR A 383 37.21 -18.56 10.42
CA TYR A 383 36.42 -18.04 11.54
C TYR A 383 36.58 -18.92 12.77
N TRP A 384 36.19 -18.35 13.92
CA TRP A 384 36.18 -19.01 15.21
C TRP A 384 34.76 -19.08 15.73
N LEU A 385 34.38 -20.21 16.34
CA LEU A 385 33.13 -20.37 17.08
C LEU A 385 33.46 -20.60 18.57
N GLY A 386 32.63 -20.07 19.46
CA GLY A 386 32.67 -20.42 20.87
C GLY A 386 32.06 -21.80 21.05
N LYS A 387 32.62 -22.61 22.00
CA LYS A 387 32.16 -23.98 22.26
C LYS A 387 30.66 -24.07 22.57
N TYR A 388 30.11 -23.07 23.30
CA TYR A 388 28.71 -22.99 23.69
C TYR A 388 28.08 -21.63 23.30
N SER A 389 28.53 -21.06 22.19
CA SER A 389 28.11 -19.78 21.70
C SER A 389 26.74 -19.87 21.03
N ASP A 390 25.70 -20.06 21.84
CA ASP A 390 24.31 -20.04 21.40
C ASP A 390 23.35 -19.51 22.48
N MET A 391 22.11 -19.19 22.09
CA MET A 391 21.12 -18.67 23.02
C MET A 391 20.71 -19.67 24.11
N PRO A 392 20.48 -20.97 23.83
CA PRO A 392 20.14 -21.97 24.83
C PRO A 392 21.12 -22.03 26.01
N HIS A 393 22.43 -22.06 25.74
CA HIS A 393 23.45 -22.12 26.79
C HIS A 393 23.47 -20.82 27.60
N ILE A 394 23.33 -19.65 26.97
CA ILE A 394 23.24 -18.35 27.65
C ILE A 394 22.01 -18.31 28.55
N LEU A 395 20.85 -18.73 28.08
CA LEU A 395 19.61 -18.77 28.88
C LEU A 395 19.72 -19.72 30.07
N SER A 396 20.34 -20.88 29.85
CA SER A 396 20.61 -21.85 30.94
C SER A 396 21.58 -21.27 31.97
N PHE A 397 22.65 -20.60 31.54
CA PHE A 397 23.61 -19.96 32.43
C PHE A 397 22.99 -18.83 33.26
N LEU A 398 22.09 -18.04 32.68
CA LEU A 398 21.37 -16.99 33.41
C LEU A 398 20.50 -17.51 34.58
N ASN A 399 20.21 -18.81 34.66
CA ASN A 399 19.46 -19.42 35.74
C ASN A 399 20.34 -19.84 36.91
N GLU A 400 21.67 -19.81 36.77
CA GLU A 400 22.61 -20.13 37.83
C GLU A 400 22.63 -19.05 38.95
N SER A 401 23.29 -19.34 40.06
CA SER A 401 23.42 -18.38 41.16
C SER A 401 24.21 -17.14 40.71
N TYR A 402 23.89 -15.97 41.22
CA TYR A 402 24.63 -14.74 40.90
C TYR A 402 26.13 -14.87 41.18
N GLN A 403 26.46 -15.48 42.33
CA GLN A 403 27.84 -15.73 42.68
C GLN A 403 28.56 -16.55 41.61
N THR A 404 27.99 -17.67 41.20
CA THR A 404 28.52 -18.53 40.14
C THR A 404 28.68 -17.77 38.81
N ILE A 405 27.66 -16.98 38.42
CA ILE A 405 27.70 -16.21 37.17
C ILE A 405 28.86 -15.21 37.21
N PHE A 406 29.00 -14.43 38.29
CA PHE A 406 30.09 -13.45 38.39
C PHE A 406 31.46 -14.13 38.49
N GLU A 407 31.59 -15.22 39.20
CA GLU A 407 32.83 -15.99 39.25
C GLU A 407 33.29 -16.46 37.87
N VAL A 408 32.37 -16.81 37.01
CA VAL A 408 32.62 -17.23 35.64
C VAL A 408 32.97 -16.04 34.74
N LEU A 409 32.13 -14.98 34.76
CA LEU A 409 32.32 -13.82 33.89
C LEU A 409 33.60 -13.03 34.19
N GLU A 410 34.02 -12.97 35.47
CA GLU A 410 35.25 -12.32 35.89
C GLU A 410 36.53 -13.01 35.37
N THR A 411 36.43 -14.19 34.80
CA THR A 411 37.56 -14.85 34.15
C THR A 411 37.95 -14.24 32.79
N ASP A 412 37.05 -13.46 32.21
CA ASP A 412 37.32 -12.73 30.96
C ASP A 412 37.45 -11.22 31.25
N ASN A 413 38.67 -10.70 31.11
CA ASN A 413 38.97 -9.30 31.38
C ASN A 413 38.25 -8.32 30.41
N GLU A 414 37.85 -8.77 29.21
CA GLU A 414 37.19 -7.92 28.24
C GLU A 414 35.75 -7.59 28.62
N VAL A 415 35.10 -8.42 29.43
CA VAL A 415 33.73 -8.17 29.94
C VAL A 415 33.71 -7.34 31.24
N ALA A 416 34.83 -7.19 31.90
CA ALA A 416 34.93 -6.47 33.17
C ALA A 416 34.30 -5.07 33.19
N PRO A 417 34.44 -4.23 32.14
CA PRO A 417 33.81 -2.90 32.09
C PRO A 417 32.28 -2.96 32.20
N LEU A 418 31.64 -3.99 31.66
CA LEU A 418 30.18 -4.18 31.72
C LEU A 418 29.70 -4.66 33.09
N LEU A 419 30.60 -5.26 33.88
CA LEU A 419 30.28 -5.85 35.18
C LEU A 419 30.47 -4.88 36.35
N GLY A 420 31.12 -3.74 36.17
CA GLY A 420 31.48 -2.80 37.23
C GLY A 420 30.33 -2.42 38.18
N PRO A 421 29.16 -1.99 37.67
CA PRO A 421 28.01 -1.66 38.52
C PRO A 421 27.53 -2.82 39.40
N PHE A 422 27.57 -4.03 38.85
CA PHE A 422 27.10 -5.26 39.55
C PHE A 422 28.10 -5.75 40.58
N GLN A 423 29.39 -5.67 40.29
CA GLN A 423 30.46 -6.04 41.22
C GLN A 423 30.40 -5.22 42.52
N THR A 424 30.07 -3.94 42.42
CA THR A 424 29.91 -3.06 43.57
C THR A 424 28.74 -3.53 44.45
N ALA A 425 27.58 -3.85 43.81
CA ALA A 425 26.42 -4.34 44.53
C ALA A 425 26.70 -5.72 45.20
N LEU A 426 27.41 -6.60 44.49
CA LEU A 426 27.80 -7.92 45.05
C LEU A 426 28.74 -7.80 46.21
N LYS A 427 29.81 -6.96 46.13
CA LYS A 427 30.77 -6.72 47.21
C LYS A 427 30.12 -6.12 48.46
N ASN A 428 29.16 -5.25 48.27
CA ASN A 428 28.40 -4.60 49.34
C ASN A 428 27.26 -5.48 49.90
N LYS A 429 27.08 -6.71 49.37
CA LYS A 429 25.98 -7.61 49.69
C LYS A 429 24.59 -6.97 49.48
N ALA A 430 24.47 -6.03 48.55
CA ALA A 430 23.24 -5.33 48.21
C ALA A 430 22.39 -6.21 47.27
N MET A 431 21.89 -7.32 47.78
CA MET A 431 21.19 -8.35 46.96
C MET A 431 19.91 -7.82 46.35
N GLU A 432 19.17 -6.93 47.05
CA GLU A 432 17.96 -6.31 46.50
C GLU A 432 18.25 -5.45 45.28
N GLN A 433 19.37 -4.70 45.28
CA GLN A 433 19.78 -3.91 44.12
C GLN A 433 20.23 -4.81 42.96
N LEU A 434 20.95 -5.87 43.26
CA LEU A 434 21.38 -6.87 42.27
C LEU A 434 20.17 -7.55 41.61
N GLU A 435 19.18 -7.95 42.44
CA GLU A 435 17.93 -8.55 41.99
C GLU A 435 17.14 -7.54 41.09
N GLY A 436 17.09 -6.27 41.46
CA GLY A 436 16.47 -5.23 40.61
C GLY A 436 17.14 -5.12 39.25
N MET A 437 18.48 -5.19 39.17
CA MET A 437 19.24 -5.08 37.93
C MET A 437 19.15 -6.33 37.03
N ILE A 438 19.20 -7.52 37.60
CA ILE A 438 19.31 -8.80 36.88
C ILE A 438 17.99 -9.58 36.89
N GLY A 439 17.19 -9.46 37.94
CA GLY A 439 15.93 -10.18 38.10
C GLY A 439 14.94 -9.85 36.95
N THR A 440 14.88 -8.60 36.56
CA THR A 440 14.07 -8.18 35.38
C THR A 440 14.52 -8.92 34.11
N LEU A 441 15.82 -9.05 33.87
CA LEU A 441 16.36 -9.81 32.75
C LEU A 441 15.91 -11.28 32.81
N ARG A 442 16.04 -11.91 33.97
CA ARG A 442 15.62 -13.32 34.17
C ARG A 442 14.15 -13.54 33.89
N VAL A 443 13.28 -12.63 34.34
CA VAL A 443 11.84 -12.72 34.09
C VAL A 443 11.55 -12.65 32.57
N TYR A 444 12.21 -11.76 31.84
CA TYR A 444 12.02 -11.66 30.38
C TYR A 444 12.59 -12.87 29.64
N THR A 445 13.81 -13.26 29.98
CA THR A 445 14.51 -14.35 29.27
C THR A 445 13.96 -15.73 29.58
N SER A 446 13.39 -15.95 30.78
CA SER A 446 12.77 -17.23 31.14
C SER A 446 11.64 -17.65 30.19
N ARG A 447 10.92 -16.67 29.63
CA ARG A 447 9.86 -16.93 28.63
C ARG A 447 10.40 -17.52 27.35
N LEU A 448 11.67 -17.27 27.01
CA LEU A 448 12.32 -17.78 25.82
C LEU A 448 12.83 -19.20 25.96
N ALA A 449 12.93 -19.70 27.19
CA ALA A 449 13.49 -21.02 27.53
C ALA A 449 12.46 -22.14 27.28
N THR A 450 12.07 -22.34 26.03
CA THR A 450 11.22 -23.45 25.59
C THR A 450 12.04 -24.55 24.94
N LYS A 451 11.54 -25.79 24.96
CA LYS A 451 12.22 -26.93 24.33
C LYS A 451 12.44 -26.70 22.84
N GLU A 452 11.47 -26.05 22.18
CA GLU A 452 11.50 -25.71 20.77
C GLU A 452 12.57 -24.65 20.45
N SER A 453 12.66 -23.58 21.25
CA SER A 453 13.68 -22.54 21.07
C SER A 453 15.09 -23.07 21.31
N TYR A 454 15.27 -23.96 22.32
CA TYR A 454 16.53 -24.62 22.57
C TYR A 454 16.95 -25.55 21.45
N TRP A 455 16.01 -26.24 20.82
CA TRP A 455 16.28 -27.06 19.63
C TRP A 455 16.70 -26.23 18.43
N ILE A 456 15.98 -25.15 18.14
CA ILE A 456 16.20 -24.35 16.94
C ILE A 456 17.48 -23.52 17.04
N PHE A 457 17.79 -22.96 18.21
CA PHE A 457 18.95 -22.09 18.39
C PHE A 457 20.23 -22.81 18.82
N HIS A 458 20.20 -24.13 18.99
CA HIS A 458 21.36 -24.87 19.41
C HIS A 458 22.54 -24.74 18.42
N LYS A 459 23.76 -24.67 18.98
CA LYS A 459 25.02 -24.52 18.25
C LYS A 459 25.24 -25.56 17.15
N ASP A 460 24.85 -26.83 17.40
CA ASP A 460 24.96 -27.93 16.45
C ASP A 460 23.81 -27.94 15.45
N GLY A 461 23.33 -26.77 15.05
CA GLY A 461 22.27 -26.59 14.08
C GLY A 461 22.69 -26.92 12.67
N ASP A 462 21.76 -26.76 11.77
CA ASP A 462 21.99 -26.93 10.33
C ASP A 462 23.02 -25.92 9.82
N ASP A 463 23.78 -26.31 8.81
CA ASP A 463 24.66 -25.40 8.09
C ASP A 463 23.83 -24.40 7.25
N PHE A 464 23.45 -23.31 7.91
CA PHE A 464 22.64 -22.26 7.38
C PHE A 464 23.14 -20.88 7.81
N ASP A 465 23.62 -20.10 6.84
CA ASP A 465 24.05 -18.72 7.10
C ASP A 465 22.90 -17.75 6.84
N LEU A 466 22.70 -16.80 7.77
CA LEU A 466 21.72 -15.72 7.63
C LEU A 466 22.09 -14.71 6.51
N LYS A 467 23.26 -14.79 5.88
CA LYS A 467 23.62 -14.01 4.70
C LYS A 467 22.97 -14.58 3.43
N VAL A 468 21.63 -14.51 3.36
CA VAL A 468 20.85 -15.03 2.22
C VAL A 468 21.21 -14.43 0.86
N SER A 469 21.94 -13.30 0.86
CA SER A 469 22.41 -12.58 -0.33
C SER A 469 23.74 -13.09 -0.88
N ASP A 470 24.35 -14.09 -0.26
CA ASP A 470 25.65 -14.61 -0.72
C ASP A 470 25.49 -15.32 -2.07
N PRO A 471 26.21 -14.89 -3.13
CA PRO A 471 26.18 -15.56 -4.43
C PRO A 471 26.60 -17.03 -4.39
N LYS A 472 27.43 -17.42 -3.40
CA LYS A 472 27.91 -18.81 -3.26
C LYS A 472 26.85 -19.71 -2.60
N SER A 473 26.04 -19.16 -1.69
CA SER A 473 25.00 -19.89 -0.95
C SER A 473 23.72 -19.07 -0.83
N PRO A 474 23.08 -18.69 -1.94
CA PRO A 474 21.86 -17.93 -1.91
C PRO A 474 20.73 -18.76 -1.29
N SER A 475 19.82 -18.09 -0.58
CA SER A 475 18.70 -18.81 0.01
C SER A 475 17.42 -17.98 0.11
N TYR A 476 16.30 -18.69 0.11
CA TYR A 476 15.01 -18.19 0.56
C TYR A 476 14.86 -18.51 2.03
N LEU A 477 14.39 -17.56 2.80
CA LEU A 477 14.11 -17.73 4.21
C LEU A 477 12.68 -17.33 4.50
N LEU A 478 11.92 -18.24 5.03
CA LEU A 478 10.63 -17.98 5.65
C LEU A 478 10.80 -17.92 7.17
N ILE A 479 10.26 -16.89 7.79
CA ILE A 479 10.20 -16.74 9.24
C ILE A 479 8.73 -16.82 9.63
N ALA A 480 8.37 -17.92 10.30
CA ALA A 480 6.99 -18.17 10.72
C ALA A 480 6.67 -17.51 12.06
N ASN A 481 5.45 -17.02 12.21
CA ASN A 481 4.90 -16.59 13.48
C ASN A 481 3.58 -17.31 13.77
N ASP A 482 3.17 -17.24 15.04
CA ASP A 482 1.89 -17.69 15.52
C ASP A 482 1.22 -16.56 16.32
N PRO A 483 0.02 -16.13 15.96
CA PRO A 483 -0.69 -15.08 16.67
C PRO A 483 -0.98 -15.38 18.16
N GLU A 484 -1.07 -16.67 18.54
CA GLU A 484 -1.32 -17.07 19.94
C GLU A 484 -0.08 -16.88 20.82
N MET A 485 1.13 -16.96 20.24
CA MET A 485 2.41 -16.87 20.93
C MET A 485 3.25 -15.66 20.48
N GLU A 486 2.61 -14.63 19.93
CA GLU A 486 3.25 -13.49 19.27
C GLU A 486 4.38 -12.84 20.09
N SER A 487 4.16 -12.60 21.38
CA SER A 487 5.13 -11.88 22.23
C SER A 487 6.46 -12.62 22.41
N ILE A 488 6.44 -13.94 22.44
CA ILE A 488 7.63 -14.78 22.62
C ILE A 488 8.30 -15.02 21.26
N ILE A 489 7.54 -15.53 20.31
CA ILE A 489 8.03 -15.85 18.96
C ILE A 489 8.49 -14.58 18.25
N GLY A 490 7.79 -13.47 18.42
CA GLY A 490 8.16 -12.17 17.87
C GLY A 490 9.56 -11.73 18.30
N ALA A 491 9.93 -11.92 19.58
CA ALA A 491 11.26 -11.58 20.07
C ALA A 491 12.36 -12.49 19.50
N LEU A 492 12.11 -13.80 19.40
CA LEU A 492 13.04 -14.75 18.78
C LEU A 492 13.23 -14.45 17.28
N ASN A 493 12.13 -14.15 16.58
CA ASN A 493 12.15 -13.76 15.16
C ASN A 493 12.86 -12.41 14.95
N ALA A 494 12.67 -11.45 15.86
CA ALA A 494 13.37 -10.17 15.82
C ALA A 494 14.90 -10.34 15.89
N LEU A 495 15.39 -11.22 16.78
CA LEU A 495 16.81 -11.53 16.87
C LEU A 495 17.37 -12.07 15.54
N ILE A 496 16.67 -13.00 14.92
CA ILE A 496 17.04 -13.57 13.62
C ILE A 496 17.04 -12.50 12.53
N LEU A 497 15.95 -11.74 12.44
CA LEU A 497 15.79 -10.72 11.39
C LEU A 497 16.83 -9.60 11.51
N ASN A 498 17.09 -9.11 12.73
CA ASN A 498 18.11 -8.07 12.94
C ASN A 498 19.51 -8.59 12.57
N ARG A 499 19.83 -9.83 12.91
CA ARG A 499 21.09 -10.45 12.49
C ARG A 499 21.18 -10.63 10.97
N LEU A 500 20.13 -11.12 10.34
CA LEU A 500 20.03 -11.24 8.87
C LEU A 500 20.25 -9.89 8.18
N VAL A 501 19.56 -8.85 8.67
CA VAL A 501 19.66 -7.50 8.11
C VAL A 501 21.09 -6.96 8.15
N THR A 502 21.77 -7.14 9.28
CA THR A 502 23.18 -6.75 9.40
C THR A 502 24.06 -7.49 8.37
N ARG A 503 23.75 -8.76 8.09
CA ARG A 503 24.51 -9.59 7.13
C ARG A 503 24.23 -9.21 5.68
N VAL A 504 22.98 -8.97 5.29
CA VAL A 504 22.62 -8.62 3.91
C VAL A 504 22.97 -7.17 3.56
N ASN A 505 23.08 -6.29 4.56
CA ASN A 505 23.42 -4.89 4.37
C ASN A 505 24.94 -4.62 4.32
N THR A 506 25.74 -5.65 4.09
CA THR A 506 27.19 -5.58 3.95
C THR A 506 27.65 -6.14 2.61
N GLY A 507 28.83 -5.72 2.12
CA GLY A 507 29.43 -6.26 0.90
C GLY A 507 28.90 -5.64 -0.39
N GLN A 508 28.91 -4.30 -0.45
CA GLN A 508 28.44 -3.52 -1.61
C GLN A 508 28.88 -4.09 -2.96
N GLY A 509 27.89 -4.25 -3.86
CA GLY A 509 28.12 -4.68 -5.25
C GLY A 509 28.35 -6.17 -5.46
N LYS A 510 28.66 -6.95 -4.43
CA LYS A 510 28.95 -8.40 -4.53
C LYS A 510 27.73 -9.27 -4.22
N ASN A 511 26.69 -8.74 -3.64
CA ASN A 511 25.49 -9.47 -3.22
C ASN A 511 24.49 -9.64 -4.36
N ILE A 512 23.76 -10.76 -4.34
CA ILE A 512 22.52 -10.86 -5.13
C ILE A 512 21.44 -9.95 -4.52
N PRO A 513 20.49 -9.47 -5.31
CA PRO A 513 19.40 -8.66 -4.77
C PRO A 513 18.55 -9.48 -3.79
N VAL A 514 18.14 -8.83 -2.69
CA VAL A 514 17.31 -9.43 -1.64
C VAL A 514 15.99 -8.69 -1.54
N SER A 515 14.90 -9.41 -1.30
CA SER A 515 13.61 -8.84 -0.96
C SER A 515 13.17 -9.31 0.43
N ILE A 516 13.12 -8.38 1.38
CA ILE A 516 12.61 -8.60 2.73
C ILE A 516 11.16 -8.14 2.75
N ILE A 517 10.26 -9.07 3.05
CA ILE A 517 8.82 -8.85 3.05
C ILE A 517 8.29 -9.18 4.44
N VAL A 518 7.74 -8.20 5.13
CA VAL A 518 7.14 -8.34 6.46
C VAL A 518 5.65 -8.03 6.34
N ASP A 519 4.79 -9.03 6.52
CA ASP A 519 3.33 -8.87 6.35
C ASP A 519 2.71 -8.00 7.43
N GLU A 520 3.17 -8.12 8.69
CA GLU A 520 2.64 -7.37 9.82
C GLU A 520 3.79 -6.91 10.74
N LEU A 521 4.32 -5.73 10.48
CA LEU A 521 5.46 -5.17 11.21
C LEU A 521 5.22 -4.96 12.71
N PRO A 522 4.02 -4.50 13.16
CA PRO A 522 3.76 -4.33 14.60
C PRO A 522 3.88 -5.61 15.43
N THR A 523 3.86 -6.79 14.85
CA THR A 523 4.03 -8.06 15.57
C THR A 523 5.50 -8.41 15.85
N LEU A 524 6.40 -7.63 15.27
CA LEU A 524 7.83 -7.85 15.28
C LEU A 524 8.56 -6.55 15.60
N TYR A 525 9.38 -6.50 16.64
CA TYR A 525 10.22 -5.33 16.87
C TYR A 525 11.45 -5.36 15.97
N PHE A 526 11.47 -4.52 14.95
CA PHE A 526 12.56 -4.43 14.01
C PHE A 526 13.48 -3.26 14.36
N HIS A 527 14.47 -3.54 15.20
CA HIS A 527 15.46 -2.54 15.62
C HIS A 527 16.20 -1.91 14.44
N LYS A 528 16.39 -0.60 14.45
CA LYS A 528 17.12 0.16 13.41
C LYS A 528 16.60 -0.02 11.97
N ILE A 529 15.29 -0.23 11.82
CA ILE A 529 14.65 -0.36 10.50
C ILE A 529 14.87 0.87 9.61
N ASP A 530 14.89 2.07 10.19
CA ASP A 530 15.18 3.33 9.52
C ASP A 530 16.56 3.31 8.86
N ARG A 531 17.59 2.80 9.55
CA ARG A 531 18.94 2.65 9.00
C ARG A 531 19.00 1.65 7.85
N LEU A 532 18.29 0.52 8.00
CA LEU A 532 18.21 -0.45 6.90
C LEU A 532 17.69 0.21 5.65
N ILE A 533 16.54 0.86 5.71
CA ILE A 533 15.90 1.48 4.54
C ILE A 533 16.83 2.53 3.92
N GLY A 534 17.48 3.35 4.74
CA GLY A 534 18.42 4.37 4.28
C GLY A 534 19.66 3.83 3.55
N THR A 535 20.16 2.65 3.96
CA THR A 535 21.39 2.05 3.43
C THR A 535 21.17 0.87 2.46
N ALA A 536 19.97 0.32 2.44
CA ALA A 536 19.60 -0.87 1.69
C ALA A 536 19.83 -0.75 0.17
N ARG A 537 19.67 0.46 -0.38
CA ARG A 537 19.78 0.72 -1.82
C ARG A 537 21.13 0.31 -2.39
N SER A 538 22.23 0.64 -1.72
CA SER A 538 23.60 0.32 -2.17
C SER A 538 23.89 -1.18 -2.15
N ASN A 539 23.21 -1.93 -1.29
CA ASN A 539 23.32 -3.37 -1.15
C ASN A 539 22.24 -4.16 -1.91
N LYS A 540 21.39 -3.48 -2.68
CA LYS A 540 20.27 -4.08 -3.43
C LYS A 540 19.28 -4.84 -2.54
N VAL A 541 18.96 -4.29 -1.38
CA VAL A 541 17.96 -4.83 -0.46
C VAL A 541 16.64 -4.08 -0.63
N SER A 542 15.62 -4.77 -1.12
CA SER A 542 14.23 -4.29 -1.19
C SER A 542 13.54 -4.64 0.12
N VAL A 543 12.82 -3.69 0.69
CA VAL A 543 12.08 -3.87 1.95
C VAL A 543 10.62 -3.52 1.70
N ALA A 544 9.72 -4.46 1.90
CA ALA A 544 8.27 -4.26 1.86
C ALA A 544 7.69 -4.57 3.24
N LEU A 545 7.13 -3.56 3.90
CA LEU A 545 6.73 -3.62 5.30
C LEU A 545 5.24 -3.35 5.43
N GLY A 546 4.51 -4.34 5.93
CA GLY A 546 3.08 -4.28 6.18
C GLY A 546 2.75 -3.77 7.58
N PHE A 547 1.74 -2.94 7.68
CA PHE A 547 1.08 -2.58 8.94
C PHE A 547 -0.38 -2.19 8.66
N GLN A 548 -1.18 -2.09 9.71
CA GLN A 548 -2.59 -1.77 9.54
C GLN A 548 -2.85 -0.28 9.65
N GLU A 549 -2.38 0.35 10.74
CA GLU A 549 -2.65 1.74 11.07
C GLU A 549 -1.42 2.38 11.76
N LEU A 550 -1.21 3.69 11.58
CA LEU A 550 -0.09 4.42 12.21
C LEU A 550 -0.07 4.35 13.74
N PRO A 551 -1.19 4.43 14.46
CA PRO A 551 -1.18 4.30 15.92
C PRO A 551 -0.57 3.00 16.44
N GLN A 552 -0.61 1.91 15.66
CA GLN A 552 0.07 0.66 16.04
C GLN A 552 1.58 0.81 16.01
N LEU A 553 2.11 1.48 14.96
CA LEU A 553 3.55 1.78 14.89
C LEU A 553 3.98 2.77 15.99
N GLU A 554 3.14 3.75 16.32
CA GLU A 554 3.40 4.69 17.40
C GLU A 554 3.48 4.00 18.76
N ALA A 555 2.62 3.02 18.99
CA ALA A 555 2.63 2.23 20.23
C ALA A 555 3.92 1.41 20.41
N ASP A 556 4.50 0.92 19.31
CA ASP A 556 5.70 0.05 19.35
C ASP A 556 7.01 0.82 19.27
N TYR A 557 7.07 1.87 18.47
CA TYR A 557 8.30 2.62 18.15
C TYR A 557 8.36 4.02 18.77
N GLY A 558 7.30 4.44 19.47
CA GLY A 558 7.12 5.81 19.93
C GLY A 558 6.88 6.79 18.78
N LYS A 559 6.41 8.00 19.07
CA LYS A 559 6.07 9.01 18.06
C LYS A 559 7.25 9.42 17.18
N VAL A 560 8.43 9.62 17.78
CA VAL A 560 9.65 10.00 17.06
C VAL A 560 10.16 8.86 16.19
N GLY A 561 10.15 7.63 16.71
CA GLY A 561 10.54 6.43 15.97
C GLY A 561 9.62 6.20 14.77
N MET A 562 8.31 6.24 14.96
CA MET A 562 7.32 6.13 13.88
C MET A 562 7.58 7.19 12.78
N GLN A 563 7.75 8.46 13.14
CA GLN A 563 8.01 9.52 12.16
C GLN A 563 9.29 9.28 11.35
N LYS A 564 10.37 8.86 12.00
CA LYS A 564 11.63 8.51 11.30
C LYS A 564 11.40 7.39 10.28
N ILE A 565 10.67 6.35 10.69
CA ILE A 565 10.41 5.18 9.87
C ILE A 565 9.56 5.54 8.64
N ILE A 566 8.44 6.27 8.83
CA ILE A 566 7.53 6.61 7.73
C ILE A 566 8.16 7.55 6.69
N THR A 567 9.06 8.44 7.10
CA THR A 567 9.70 9.41 6.19
C THR A 567 10.84 8.83 5.37
N THR A 568 11.39 7.66 5.73
CA THR A 568 12.51 7.03 5.01
C THR A 568 12.06 6.22 3.79
N VAL A 569 10.80 5.85 3.69
CA VAL A 569 10.27 5.00 2.61
C VAL A 569 9.82 5.82 1.41
N GLY A 570 10.21 5.39 0.22
CA GLY A 570 9.88 6.09 -1.02
C GLY A 570 8.57 5.66 -1.68
N ASN A 571 8.09 4.42 -1.42
CA ASN A 571 6.86 3.89 -2.02
C ASN A 571 5.82 3.65 -0.93
N VAL A 572 4.61 4.13 -1.12
CA VAL A 572 3.49 3.90 -0.22
C VAL A 572 2.33 3.31 -0.99
N VAL A 573 1.86 2.13 -0.59
CA VAL A 573 0.70 1.45 -1.17
C VAL A 573 -0.26 1.12 -0.04
N SER A 574 -1.44 1.71 -0.06
CA SER A 574 -2.45 1.55 0.98
C SER A 574 -3.73 0.93 0.43
N GLY A 575 -4.30 -0.03 1.16
CA GLY A 575 -5.71 -0.37 1.09
C GLY A 575 -6.56 0.61 1.92
N SER A 576 -7.77 0.20 2.33
CA SER A 576 -8.59 1.04 3.22
C SER A 576 -7.92 1.22 4.59
N ALA A 577 -8.05 2.42 5.16
CA ALA A 577 -7.60 2.79 6.50
C ALA A 577 -8.75 3.42 7.27
N ARG A 578 -8.69 3.41 8.60
CA ARG A 578 -9.78 3.92 9.45
C ARG A 578 -9.33 4.92 10.49
N SER A 579 -8.09 4.82 11.01
CA SER A 579 -7.63 5.79 12.00
C SER A 579 -7.46 7.16 11.37
N LYS A 580 -7.79 8.19 12.14
CA LYS A 580 -7.71 9.58 11.71
C LYS A 580 -6.28 9.93 11.27
N GLU A 581 -5.30 9.51 12.04
CA GLU A 581 -3.88 9.78 11.81
C GLU A 581 -3.41 9.17 10.48
N THR A 582 -3.78 7.91 10.20
CA THR A 582 -3.42 7.24 8.94
C THR A 582 -4.12 7.89 7.76
N LEU A 583 -5.40 8.24 7.91
CA LEU A 583 -6.17 8.90 6.85
C LEU A 583 -5.65 10.31 6.54
N GLU A 584 -5.29 11.09 7.57
CA GLU A 584 -4.70 12.42 7.40
C GLU A 584 -3.33 12.34 6.75
N TRP A 585 -2.48 11.41 7.19
CA TRP A 585 -1.18 11.16 6.56
C TRP A 585 -1.31 10.79 5.07
N LEU A 586 -2.19 9.85 4.73
CA LEU A 586 -2.41 9.46 3.33
C LEU A 586 -2.97 10.62 2.50
N SER A 587 -4.02 11.29 2.99
CA SER A 587 -4.70 12.35 2.25
C SER A 587 -3.89 13.63 2.11
N SER A 588 -3.16 14.05 3.17
CA SER A 588 -2.46 15.33 3.22
C SER A 588 -1.00 15.22 2.81
N ASP A 589 -0.26 14.22 3.33
CA ASP A 589 1.18 14.13 3.12
C ASP A 589 1.51 13.34 1.84
N ILE A 590 0.81 12.22 1.60
CA ILE A 590 1.05 11.39 0.42
C ILE A 590 0.37 11.97 -0.82
N PHE A 591 -0.93 12.26 -0.75
CA PHE A 591 -1.66 12.80 -1.89
C PHE A 591 -1.52 14.32 -2.04
N GLY A 592 -1.45 15.05 -0.93
CA GLY A 592 -1.38 16.50 -0.93
C GLY A 592 -2.67 17.17 -1.41
N LYS A 593 -2.58 18.48 -1.63
CA LYS A 593 -3.69 19.33 -2.06
C LYS A 593 -3.52 19.74 -3.52
N VAL A 594 -4.62 19.92 -4.21
CA VAL A 594 -4.69 20.44 -5.58
C VAL A 594 -5.61 21.66 -5.62
N VAL A 595 -5.29 22.59 -6.50
CA VAL A 595 -6.15 23.74 -6.75
C VAL A 595 -7.36 23.26 -7.55
N GLN A 596 -8.56 23.45 -7.01
CA GLN A 596 -9.81 23.15 -7.66
C GLN A 596 -10.56 24.44 -7.98
N LEU A 597 -10.93 24.59 -9.26
CA LEU A 597 -11.79 25.66 -9.69
C LEU A 597 -13.24 25.30 -9.39
N LYS A 598 -13.84 25.87 -8.36
CA LYS A 598 -15.26 25.70 -8.05
C LYS A 598 -16.07 26.81 -8.71
N LYS A 599 -16.94 26.38 -9.62
CA LYS A 599 -17.87 27.27 -10.29
C LYS A 599 -19.12 27.46 -9.42
N GLY A 600 -19.19 28.57 -8.72
CA GLY A 600 -20.42 29.00 -8.05
C GLY A 600 -21.35 29.67 -9.04
N VAL A 601 -22.56 29.15 -9.22
CA VAL A 601 -23.60 29.80 -10.01
C VAL A 601 -24.66 30.32 -9.06
N THR A 602 -24.73 31.63 -8.89
CA THR A 602 -25.80 32.27 -8.14
C THR A 602 -26.86 32.75 -9.14
N ILE A 603 -28.07 32.21 -9.02
CA ILE A 603 -29.20 32.58 -9.87
C ILE A 603 -30.16 33.35 -8.97
N ASP A 604 -30.22 34.65 -9.14
CA ASP A 604 -31.23 35.50 -8.55
C ASP A 604 -32.34 35.82 -9.56
N ARG A 605 -33.45 36.39 -9.11
CA ARG A 605 -34.60 36.68 -10.00
C ARG A 605 -34.22 37.48 -11.23
N ASP A 606 -33.20 38.32 -11.12
CA ASP A 606 -32.78 39.24 -12.18
C ASP A 606 -31.32 39.10 -12.66
N LYS A 607 -30.52 38.27 -11.97
CA LYS A 607 -29.09 38.13 -12.33
C LYS A 607 -28.62 36.66 -12.19
N THR A 608 -27.86 36.19 -13.18
CA THR A 608 -27.07 34.99 -13.08
C THR A 608 -25.61 35.41 -12.98
N SER A 609 -25.00 35.23 -11.81
CA SER A 609 -23.56 35.44 -11.64
C SER A 609 -22.83 34.11 -11.60
N ILE A 610 -21.73 34.02 -12.33
CA ILE A 610 -20.83 32.87 -12.30
C ILE A 610 -19.56 33.33 -11.58
N ASN A 611 -19.34 32.79 -10.39
CA ASN A 611 -18.11 33.03 -9.63
C ASN A 611 -17.23 31.80 -9.80
N LEU A 612 -15.99 32.01 -10.24
CA LEU A 612 -14.93 31.01 -10.23
C LEU A 612 -14.12 31.23 -8.93
N ASN A 613 -14.25 30.31 -7.99
CA ASN A 613 -13.47 30.32 -6.78
C ASN A 613 -12.38 29.22 -6.86
N GLU A 614 -11.15 29.61 -6.64
CA GLU A 614 -10.03 28.69 -6.48
C GLU A 614 -9.99 28.22 -5.04
N ASN A 615 -10.19 26.93 -4.80
CA ASN A 615 -10.05 26.30 -3.50
C ASN A 615 -8.99 25.23 -3.53
N MET A 616 -8.21 25.14 -2.46
CA MET A 616 -7.26 24.05 -2.24
C MET A 616 -7.98 22.88 -1.59
N ASP A 617 -8.24 21.82 -2.32
CA ASP A 617 -8.88 20.59 -1.81
C ASP A 617 -7.90 19.40 -1.90
N SER A 618 -8.08 18.40 -1.04
CA SER A 618 -7.26 17.17 -1.08
C SER A 618 -7.45 16.45 -2.40
N LEU A 619 -6.36 15.96 -3.02
CA LEU A 619 -6.41 15.18 -4.26
C LEU A 619 -7.25 13.91 -4.07
N VAL A 620 -7.04 13.20 -2.95
CA VAL A 620 -7.88 12.08 -2.51
C VAL A 620 -8.33 12.37 -1.08
N PRO A 621 -9.62 12.66 -0.86
CA PRO A 621 -10.15 12.91 0.48
C PRO A 621 -10.06 11.68 1.37
N ALA A 622 -9.88 11.91 2.68
CA ALA A 622 -9.82 10.86 3.70
C ALA A 622 -11.03 9.90 3.66
N SER A 623 -12.23 10.43 3.41
CA SER A 623 -13.44 9.62 3.28
C SER A 623 -13.38 8.61 2.13
N LYS A 624 -12.77 8.97 1.00
CA LYS A 624 -12.60 8.03 -0.12
C LYS A 624 -11.62 6.90 0.20
N ILE A 625 -10.60 7.18 1.01
CA ILE A 625 -9.64 6.16 1.45
C ILE A 625 -10.29 5.21 2.46
N SER A 626 -11.07 5.76 3.40
CA SER A 626 -11.83 4.99 4.39
C SER A 626 -12.84 4.02 3.76
N ASP A 627 -13.51 4.46 2.70
CA ASP A 627 -14.60 3.73 2.04
C ASP A 627 -14.12 2.80 0.90
N MET A 628 -12.80 2.61 0.74
CA MET A 628 -12.26 1.74 -0.31
C MET A 628 -12.70 0.29 -0.11
N PRO A 629 -13.32 -0.35 -1.13
CA PRO A 629 -13.63 -1.77 -1.11
C PRO A 629 -12.36 -2.64 -1.19
N THR A 630 -12.45 -3.89 -0.80
CA THR A 630 -11.36 -4.89 -0.96
C THR A 630 -10.84 -4.93 -2.40
N GLY A 631 -9.52 -4.92 -2.54
CA GLY A 631 -8.84 -4.91 -3.84
C GLY A 631 -8.69 -3.53 -4.47
N TRP A 632 -9.14 -2.48 -3.81
CA TRP A 632 -8.75 -1.11 -4.14
C TRP A 632 -7.48 -0.73 -3.39
N ILE A 633 -6.60 -0.03 -4.07
CA ILE A 633 -5.34 0.47 -3.52
C ILE A 633 -5.13 1.93 -3.90
N CYS A 634 -4.47 2.65 -3.01
CA CYS A 634 -4.09 4.02 -3.23
C CYS A 634 -2.68 4.30 -2.73
N GLY A 635 -2.05 5.36 -3.18
CA GLY A 635 -0.72 5.71 -2.69
C GLY A 635 0.14 6.47 -3.69
N GLN A 636 1.45 6.34 -3.47
CA GLN A 636 2.47 7.00 -4.29
C GLN A 636 3.67 6.07 -4.47
N THR A 637 4.21 6.01 -5.69
CA THR A 637 5.50 5.36 -5.99
C THR A 637 6.64 6.39 -6.00
N ALA A 638 7.84 5.94 -5.70
CA ALA A 638 9.02 6.79 -5.75
C ALA A 638 9.25 7.33 -7.17
N ARG A 639 9.59 8.60 -7.25
CA ARG A 639 9.95 9.26 -8.51
C ARG A 639 11.41 8.98 -8.79
N ASP A 640 11.70 7.93 -9.55
CA ASP A 640 13.04 7.64 -10.04
C ASP A 640 13.13 7.95 -11.53
N PHE A 641 14.31 8.33 -11.98
CA PHE A 641 14.57 8.57 -13.39
C PHE A 641 14.46 7.25 -14.14
N VAL A 642 13.60 7.22 -15.16
CA VAL A 642 13.50 6.08 -16.06
C VAL A 642 14.68 6.12 -17.02
N GLN A 643 15.52 5.09 -17.00
CA GLN A 643 16.54 4.91 -18.03
C GLN A 643 15.85 4.42 -19.31
N THR A 644 15.51 5.32 -20.22
CA THR A 644 15.11 4.95 -21.57
C THR A 644 16.35 4.39 -22.30
N LYS A 645 16.26 3.16 -22.79
CA LYS A 645 17.24 2.63 -23.75
C LYS A 645 17.10 3.42 -25.04
N THR A 646 17.93 4.43 -25.23
CA THR A 646 18.16 4.99 -26.57
C THR A 646 19.05 4.05 -27.34
N GLY A 647 18.67 3.78 -28.59
CA GLY A 647 19.35 2.86 -29.49
C GLY A 647 20.84 3.18 -29.68
N SER A 648 21.58 2.15 -29.97
CA SER A 648 22.96 2.05 -30.44
C SER A 648 23.80 3.34 -30.43
N GLY A 649 24.38 3.68 -29.29
CA GLY A 649 25.32 4.78 -29.16
C GLY A 649 25.36 5.32 -27.73
N GLY A 650 26.18 4.73 -26.94
CA GLY A 650 26.51 4.89 -25.52
C GLY A 650 26.44 6.24 -24.82
N SER A 651 25.36 6.97 -24.91
CA SER A 651 25.08 8.14 -24.07
C SER A 651 23.79 7.93 -23.31
N MET A 652 23.86 7.88 -21.97
CA MET A 652 22.69 7.90 -21.09
C MET A 652 22.11 9.32 -21.11
N ASN A 653 21.11 9.56 -21.92
CA ASN A 653 20.27 10.75 -21.77
C ASN A 653 19.22 10.46 -20.66
N ILE A 654 19.39 11.10 -19.52
CA ILE A 654 18.35 11.20 -18.50
C ILE A 654 17.33 12.20 -19.02
N GLN A 655 16.32 11.72 -19.74
CA GLN A 655 15.14 12.53 -20.01
C GLN A 655 14.29 12.58 -18.74
N GLU A 656 14.05 13.80 -18.23
CA GLU A 656 12.94 14.05 -17.33
C GLU A 656 11.67 13.72 -18.08
N SER A 657 11.12 12.53 -17.83
CA SER A 657 9.86 12.16 -18.46
C SER A 657 8.73 12.99 -17.86
N GLU A 658 7.72 13.32 -18.68
CA GLU A 658 6.45 13.92 -18.22
C GLU A 658 5.73 13.07 -17.15
N GLU A 659 6.22 11.89 -16.88
CA GLU A 659 5.76 10.89 -15.91
C GLU A 659 5.86 11.34 -14.43
N PHE A 660 6.52 12.44 -14.11
CA PHE A 660 6.46 13.04 -12.78
C PHE A 660 5.04 13.32 -12.28
N LYS A 661 4.08 13.42 -13.19
CA LYS A 661 2.67 13.69 -12.86
C LYS A 661 1.90 12.44 -12.41
N THR A 662 2.39 11.23 -12.68
CA THR A 662 1.64 9.98 -12.52
C THR A 662 2.17 9.02 -11.45
N SER A 663 2.97 9.51 -10.50
CA SER A 663 3.46 8.68 -9.39
C SER A 663 2.38 8.33 -8.37
N LYS A 664 1.28 9.07 -8.34
CA LYS A 664 0.15 8.86 -7.41
C LYS A 664 -0.91 8.00 -8.09
N PHE A 665 -1.56 7.13 -7.31
CA PHE A 665 -2.59 6.23 -7.81
C PHE A 665 -3.72 6.04 -6.81
N TYR A 666 -4.94 5.88 -7.34
CA TYR A 666 -6.15 5.48 -6.62
C TYR A 666 -6.94 4.58 -7.58
N CYS A 667 -6.88 3.28 -7.37
CA CYS A 667 -7.28 2.31 -8.38
C CYS A 667 -7.73 0.97 -7.80
N LYS A 668 -8.40 0.17 -8.61
CA LYS A 668 -8.70 -1.24 -8.34
C LYS A 668 -7.64 -2.10 -9.01
N THR A 669 -7.12 -3.10 -8.32
CA THR A 669 -6.23 -4.11 -8.91
C THR A 669 -6.94 -4.97 -9.93
N ASP A 670 -6.26 -5.30 -11.04
CA ASP A 670 -6.83 -6.01 -12.20
C ASP A 670 -6.04 -7.27 -12.56
N PHE A 671 -5.90 -8.18 -11.58
CA PHE A 671 -5.22 -9.45 -11.79
C PHE A 671 -6.04 -10.42 -12.63
N ASP A 672 -5.38 -11.27 -13.40
CA ASP A 672 -6.04 -12.41 -14.06
C ASP A 672 -6.37 -13.50 -13.04
N MET A 673 -7.64 -13.53 -12.63
CA MET A 673 -8.14 -14.50 -11.65
C MET A 673 -8.06 -15.95 -12.13
N LYS A 674 -7.95 -16.19 -13.44
CA LYS A 674 -7.76 -17.56 -13.97
C LYS A 674 -6.35 -18.04 -13.73
N GLU A 675 -5.36 -17.18 -13.94
CA GLU A 675 -3.96 -17.47 -13.62
C GLU A 675 -3.79 -17.73 -12.11
N ILE A 676 -4.39 -16.91 -11.27
CA ILE A 676 -4.31 -17.05 -9.80
C ILE A 676 -4.94 -18.38 -9.34
N LYS A 677 -6.13 -18.75 -9.82
CA LYS A 677 -6.74 -20.05 -9.50
C LYS A 677 -5.87 -21.22 -9.97
N LYS A 678 -5.23 -21.10 -11.13
CA LYS A 678 -4.28 -22.11 -11.62
C LYS A 678 -3.04 -22.21 -10.73
N GLU A 679 -2.58 -21.10 -10.21
CA GLU A 679 -1.46 -21.02 -9.26
C GLU A 679 -1.84 -21.69 -7.93
N GLU A 680 -3.02 -21.35 -7.37
CA GLU A 680 -3.55 -21.95 -6.14
C GLU A 680 -3.73 -23.48 -6.26
N ALA A 681 -4.21 -23.96 -7.39
CA ALA A 681 -4.32 -25.40 -7.67
C ALA A 681 -2.96 -26.11 -7.79
N GLY A 682 -1.87 -25.36 -7.99
CA GLY A 682 -0.52 -25.87 -8.08
C GLY A 682 0.27 -25.83 -6.75
N TYR A 683 -0.32 -25.41 -5.65
CA TYR A 683 0.35 -25.40 -4.36
C TYR A 683 0.72 -26.80 -3.88
N VAL A 684 1.92 -26.91 -3.33
CA VAL A 684 2.46 -28.17 -2.82
C VAL A 684 2.75 -28.06 -1.32
N PRO A 685 2.70 -29.17 -0.58
CA PRO A 685 3.05 -29.17 0.84
C PRO A 685 4.42 -28.61 1.10
N LEU A 686 4.55 -27.90 2.23
CA LEU A 686 5.85 -27.38 2.68
C LEU A 686 6.82 -28.49 3.00
N PRO A 687 8.14 -28.28 2.82
CA PRO A 687 9.14 -29.27 3.15
C PRO A 687 9.27 -29.42 4.65
N LYS A 688 9.31 -30.67 5.13
CA LYS A 688 9.73 -30.99 6.50
C LYS A 688 11.24 -31.21 6.50
N PHE A 689 11.94 -30.58 7.45
CA PHE A 689 13.38 -30.72 7.60
C PHE A 689 13.72 -31.84 8.59
N TYR A 690 12.83 -32.10 9.55
CA TYR A 690 12.94 -33.19 10.51
C TYR A 690 11.66 -34.02 10.49
N THR A 691 11.81 -35.32 10.73
CA THR A 691 10.69 -36.27 10.85
C THR A 691 10.84 -37.06 12.14
N PHE A 692 9.81 -37.03 12.96
CA PHE A 692 9.72 -37.84 14.17
C PHE A 692 8.71 -38.97 13.95
N LYS A 693 8.97 -40.15 14.47
CA LYS A 693 8.08 -41.31 14.32
C LYS A 693 6.75 -41.14 15.06
N SER A 694 6.79 -40.41 16.19
CA SER A 694 5.61 -40.10 17.00
C SER A 694 5.77 -38.75 17.71
N ARG A 695 4.65 -38.23 18.25
CA ARG A 695 4.68 -37.05 19.10
C ARG A 695 5.53 -37.28 20.36
N ASP A 696 5.47 -38.46 20.93
CA ASP A 696 6.24 -38.80 22.14
C ASP A 696 7.76 -38.87 21.87
N GLU A 697 8.14 -39.35 20.68
CA GLU A 697 9.54 -39.32 20.27
C GLU A 697 10.05 -37.90 20.09
N ARG A 698 9.25 -37.04 19.44
CA ARG A 698 9.56 -35.60 19.34
C ARG A 698 9.78 -34.98 20.71
N GLU A 699 8.83 -35.13 21.62
CA GLU A 699 8.91 -34.57 22.97
C GLU A 699 10.15 -35.07 23.71
N ARG A 700 10.44 -36.35 23.62
CA ARG A 700 11.62 -36.96 24.24
C ARG A 700 12.92 -36.39 23.68
N ILE A 701 13.03 -36.21 22.36
CA ILE A 701 14.23 -35.66 21.73
C ILE A 701 14.42 -34.19 22.13
N LEU A 702 13.35 -33.37 22.05
CA LEU A 702 13.40 -31.96 22.47
C LEU A 702 13.78 -31.82 23.95
N TYR A 703 13.17 -32.65 24.81
CA TYR A 703 13.48 -32.65 26.24
C TYR A 703 14.92 -33.09 26.53
N LYS A 704 15.44 -34.11 25.82
CA LYS A 704 16.83 -34.54 25.94
C LYS A 704 17.79 -33.41 25.57
N ASN A 705 17.53 -32.70 24.48
CA ASN A 705 18.34 -31.56 24.08
C ASN A 705 18.28 -30.43 25.13
N PHE A 706 17.10 -30.15 25.68
CA PHE A 706 16.92 -29.14 26.71
C PHE A 706 17.73 -29.47 27.98
N VAL A 707 17.71 -30.73 28.43
CA VAL A 707 18.47 -31.18 29.61
C VAL A 707 19.98 -31.16 29.35
N GLN A 708 20.39 -31.61 28.14
CA GLN A 708 21.81 -31.63 27.77
C GLN A 708 22.44 -30.23 27.79
N VAL A 709 21.75 -29.19 27.33
CA VAL A 709 22.23 -27.80 27.42
C VAL A 709 22.49 -27.40 28.90
N GLY A 710 21.62 -27.80 29.80
CA GLY A 710 21.83 -27.55 31.24
C GLY A 710 23.04 -28.29 31.82
N GLU A 711 23.28 -29.52 31.39
CA GLU A 711 24.46 -30.31 31.78
C GLU A 711 25.75 -29.70 31.22
N ASP A 712 25.74 -29.29 29.95
CA ASP A 712 26.88 -28.63 29.29
C ASP A 712 27.30 -27.34 30.00
N VAL A 713 26.34 -26.54 30.47
CA VAL A 713 26.60 -25.30 31.23
C VAL A 713 27.23 -25.63 32.59
N LYS A 714 26.72 -26.66 33.30
CA LYS A 714 27.30 -27.10 34.57
C LYS A 714 28.73 -27.63 34.40
N GLU A 715 28.97 -28.39 33.34
CA GLU A 715 30.31 -28.88 33.00
C GLU A 715 31.27 -27.74 32.74
N MET A 716 30.85 -26.75 31.95
CA MET A 716 31.61 -25.53 31.71
C MET A 716 31.98 -24.78 33.00
N ILE A 717 31.01 -24.60 33.91
CA ILE A 717 31.23 -23.91 35.17
C ILE A 717 32.27 -24.69 36.00
N GLN A 718 32.14 -26.01 36.13
CA GLN A 718 33.08 -26.85 36.84
C GLN A 718 34.49 -26.80 36.23
N GLU A 719 34.61 -26.80 34.92
CA GLU A 719 35.87 -26.66 34.21
C GLU A 719 36.55 -25.32 34.60
N ILE A 720 35.80 -24.21 34.54
CA ILE A 720 36.32 -22.87 34.89
C ILE A 720 36.72 -22.80 36.36
N GLN A 721 35.93 -23.34 37.26
CA GLN A 721 36.23 -23.35 38.72
C GLN A 721 37.47 -24.17 39.04
N LYS A 722 37.71 -25.31 38.40
CA LYS A 722 38.94 -26.11 38.55
C LYS A 722 40.22 -25.33 38.23
N TYR A 723 40.14 -24.41 37.27
CA TYR A 723 41.27 -23.56 36.88
C TYR A 723 41.51 -22.37 37.86
N LYS A 724 40.48 -21.95 38.60
CA LYS A 724 40.58 -20.89 39.62
C LYS A 724 41.22 -21.39 40.96
N VAL A 725 41.04 -22.66 41.27
CA VAL A 725 41.51 -23.26 42.53
C VAL A 725 42.97 -23.71 42.47
N LYS A 726 43.57 -23.75 41.31
CA LYS A 726 44.98 -24.01 41.07
C LYS A 726 45.77 -22.74 40.78
#